data_10dfb8f543c7c639d3451e6cedcf5bf0
#
_entry.id   10dfb8f543c7c639d3451e6cedcf5bf0
#
_cell.length_a   1.000
_cell.length_b   1.000
_cell.length_c   1.000
_cell.angle_alpha   90.00
_cell.angle_beta   90.00
_cell.angle_gamma   90.00
#
_symmetry.space_group_name_H-M   'P 1'
#
loop_
_entity.id
_entity.type
_entity.pdbx_description
1 polymer ?
#
loop_
_entity_poly.entity_id
_entity_poly.type
_entity_poly.pdbx_seq_one_letter_code
_entity_poly.pdbx_strand_id
1 'polypeptide(L)'
;MAVNTLKPDQLRVCCPAEQFDFDSTDELEDLDDFIGQPRALAALDFGIGMRGDGYHIFALGENGTGKYSLIRRFLEKQAAAEEVPPDICYVNNFDEQHKPRILVMEAGTGKELADRVKNLMEDVRNALRAAFESEDFQARRQSVQQELQEKQQKAFEKLQQMSQERDLTPLRTPAGLVFAPVRDGEVLDPSELEKLSEEERGELEKKAEELQQEAQKVFQKIPQWQREIREKQKELNREATQYAVGPVFEELRSRYEDKPAVTEYLESMEKDIVDNAHVLFQSEGGQGQAGEQPSPNLPVPSDQGQTGESPALRRYRVNVIVDNSKTRGSPVVHEDNPTLQNLLGRVEHLAHMGALVTDFNMIRAGSLHRANGGYLMVDVLKILQQPFAWEGLKRALRSGRITIESPGQMVSLISTVSLEPEPVPLNVKVILLGAPRLYYLIRQYDPEFGELFKVGADFAHRMDRDPDNQKAYSRLIAGVARKEKLYPFGRDAVAKVIEQSARMVGDSRKLSVHMQGLTDLLRESDYWARQNGTERVRTEDVQKAIDARIFRSDRLREMMQEQIRRDVILIDTEGSKVGQINGLSVIMLGDFAFGRPSRITARIRLGKGDVVDIEREVAMGGPIHSKGVLILAGYLGARYAMHHPLSLSASLVFEQSYSGVDGDSASSAELYALLSAIAEVPIKQSLAVTGSVDQLGRVQPIGGVNEKIEGFFDICKSRGLSGEQGVMIPASNIQHLMLRNDVVEAVEDNAFSIYPVETVDQGIEILTGLPAGEPDDAGRYPADSINARVFEGLAELARRRKAFSGSGTQAMKE
;
A
#
# COMPACT_ATOMS: atom_id res chain seq x y z
N MET A 1 57.58 -7.37 -13.42
CA MET A 1 56.83 -7.01 -14.66
C MET A 1 56.44 -5.56 -14.56
N ALA A 2 56.50 -4.77 -15.66
CA ALA A 2 55.95 -3.40 -15.59
C ALA A 2 54.44 -3.50 -15.36
N VAL A 3 53.98 -3.03 -14.22
CA VAL A 3 52.54 -3.03 -13.91
C VAL A 3 51.90 -1.97 -14.81
N ASN A 4 51.07 -2.42 -15.75
CA ASN A 4 50.35 -1.52 -16.64
C ASN A 4 49.27 -0.77 -15.84
N THR A 5 49.35 0.56 -15.86
CA THR A 5 48.27 1.42 -15.42
C THR A 5 47.12 1.38 -16.43
N LEU A 6 45.87 1.63 -15.97
CA LEU A 6 44.72 1.74 -16.87
C LEU A 6 44.88 2.98 -17.76
N LYS A 7 44.44 2.86 -19.00
CA LYS A 7 44.36 3.96 -19.96
C LYS A 7 43.06 4.74 -19.80
N PRO A 8 43.00 6.01 -20.27
CA PRO A 8 41.81 6.86 -20.16
C PRO A 8 40.52 6.22 -20.69
N ASP A 9 40.61 5.48 -21.81
CA ASP A 9 39.46 4.78 -22.44
C ASP A 9 38.89 3.64 -21.60
N GLN A 10 39.68 3.08 -20.68
CA GLN A 10 39.24 2.05 -19.74
C GLN A 10 38.56 2.61 -18.48
N LEU A 11 38.70 3.91 -18.21
CA LEU A 11 38.20 4.56 -17.00
C LEU A 11 36.74 5.03 -17.12
N ARG A 12 36.32 5.24 -18.37
CA ARG A 12 34.98 5.70 -18.70
C ARG A 12 34.63 5.26 -20.11
N VAL A 13 33.53 4.58 -20.26
CA VAL A 13 33.00 4.23 -21.59
C VAL A 13 32.09 5.37 -22.05
N CYS A 14 32.56 6.18 -22.96
CA CYS A 14 31.82 7.27 -23.59
C CYS A 14 30.69 6.72 -24.48
N CYS A 15 29.63 7.52 -24.65
CA CYS A 15 28.57 7.28 -25.59
C CYS A 15 28.79 8.17 -26.83
N PRO A 16 29.20 7.64 -27.98
CA PRO A 16 29.43 8.47 -29.18
C PRO A 16 28.09 9.07 -29.63
N ALA A 17 27.99 10.39 -29.70
CA ALA A 17 26.78 11.06 -30.13
C ALA A 17 26.46 10.75 -31.61
N GLU A 18 27.46 10.46 -32.41
CA GLU A 18 27.38 10.14 -33.84
C GLU A 18 26.64 8.84 -34.15
N GLN A 19 26.50 7.95 -33.15
CA GLN A 19 25.70 6.73 -33.32
C GLN A 19 24.19 6.98 -33.44
N PHE A 20 23.74 8.22 -33.14
CA PHE A 20 22.33 8.61 -33.21
C PHE A 20 22.03 9.35 -34.50
N ASP A 21 20.99 8.89 -35.21
CA ASP A 21 20.55 9.40 -36.52
C ASP A 21 19.59 10.60 -36.41
N PHE A 22 19.60 11.33 -35.28
CA PHE A 22 18.79 12.51 -35.03
C PHE A 22 19.62 13.66 -34.47
N ASP A 23 19.19 14.87 -34.67
CA ASP A 23 19.81 16.06 -34.07
C ASP A 23 19.14 16.47 -32.75
N SER A 24 17.87 16.18 -32.61
CA SER A 24 17.05 16.51 -31.46
C SER A 24 16.00 15.44 -31.13
N THR A 25 15.67 15.30 -29.85
CA THR A 25 14.64 14.36 -29.40
C THR A 25 13.24 14.64 -29.95
N ASP A 26 12.99 15.82 -30.56
CA ASP A 26 11.73 16.14 -31.26
C ASP A 26 11.50 15.24 -32.48
N GLU A 27 12.58 14.79 -33.11
CA GLU A 27 12.56 13.95 -34.30
C GLU A 27 12.21 12.49 -33.99
N LEU A 28 12.26 12.11 -32.73
CA LEU A 28 12.03 10.74 -32.29
C LEU A 28 10.55 10.48 -32.01
N GLU A 29 10.06 9.34 -32.47
CA GLU A 29 8.75 8.82 -32.08
C GLU A 29 8.73 8.35 -30.63
N ASP A 30 7.55 8.35 -30.03
CA ASP A 30 7.36 7.79 -28.70
C ASP A 30 7.70 6.29 -28.68
N LEU A 31 8.22 5.84 -27.56
CA LEU A 31 8.46 4.42 -27.35
C LEU A 31 7.12 3.74 -27.05
N ASP A 32 6.70 2.83 -27.94
CA ASP A 32 5.47 2.05 -27.76
C ASP A 32 5.65 0.97 -26.67
N ASP A 33 6.86 0.45 -26.54
CA ASP A 33 7.20 -0.62 -25.62
C ASP A 33 7.95 -0.13 -24.38
N PHE A 34 7.90 -0.95 -23.32
CA PHE A 34 8.62 -0.70 -22.09
C PHE A 34 10.02 -1.29 -22.17
N ILE A 35 11.04 -0.44 -22.05
CA ILE A 35 12.43 -0.90 -22.12
C ILE A 35 12.89 -1.58 -20.83
N GLY A 36 13.79 -2.56 -21.00
CA GLY A 36 14.52 -3.18 -19.90
C GLY A 36 13.68 -4.03 -18.94
N GLN A 37 12.41 -4.36 -19.27
CA GLN A 37 11.50 -5.08 -18.39
C GLN A 37 10.90 -6.39 -18.97
N PRO A 38 11.62 -7.20 -19.74
CA PRO A 38 11.02 -8.35 -20.45
C PRO A 38 10.41 -9.37 -19.49
N ARG A 39 11.04 -9.63 -18.33
CA ARG A 39 10.52 -10.58 -17.34
C ARG A 39 9.26 -10.09 -16.66
N ALA A 40 9.22 -8.82 -16.28
CA ALA A 40 8.06 -8.23 -15.64
C ALA A 40 6.86 -8.21 -16.61
N LEU A 41 7.08 -7.85 -17.87
CA LEU A 41 6.05 -7.84 -18.90
C LEU A 41 5.51 -9.24 -19.18
N ALA A 42 6.37 -10.23 -19.35
CA ALA A 42 5.95 -11.62 -19.55
C ALA A 42 5.15 -12.15 -18.35
N ALA A 43 5.54 -11.79 -17.12
CA ALA A 43 4.82 -12.18 -15.91
C ALA A 43 3.47 -11.47 -15.80
N LEU A 44 3.38 -10.21 -16.20
CA LEU A 44 2.12 -9.46 -16.23
C LEU A 44 1.16 -10.07 -17.25
N ASP A 45 1.64 -10.30 -18.48
CA ASP A 45 0.84 -10.92 -19.55
C ASP A 45 0.30 -12.28 -19.12
N PHE A 46 1.18 -13.14 -18.60
CA PHE A 46 0.79 -14.45 -18.06
C PHE A 46 -0.24 -14.33 -16.93
N GLY A 47 0.04 -13.46 -15.92
CA GLY A 47 -0.80 -13.32 -14.75
C GLY A 47 -2.19 -12.74 -15.05
N ILE A 48 -2.29 -11.89 -16.06
CA ILE A 48 -3.56 -11.32 -16.54
C ILE A 48 -4.32 -12.36 -17.37
N GLY A 49 -3.64 -13.07 -18.26
CA GLY A 49 -4.25 -14.12 -19.08
C GLY A 49 -4.76 -15.33 -18.28
N MET A 50 -4.17 -15.61 -17.12
CA MET A 50 -4.58 -16.70 -16.25
C MET A 50 -5.85 -16.35 -15.44
N ARG A 51 -6.95 -17.04 -15.76
CA ARG A 51 -8.26 -16.86 -15.10
C ARG A 51 -8.47 -17.75 -13.86
N GLY A 52 -7.49 -18.59 -13.50
CA GLY A 52 -7.58 -19.48 -12.33
C GLY A 52 -7.42 -18.75 -11.01
N ASP A 53 -7.95 -19.33 -9.93
CA ASP A 53 -7.85 -18.79 -8.58
C ASP A 53 -6.41 -18.69 -8.09
N GLY A 54 -6.11 -17.62 -7.36
CA GLY A 54 -4.80 -17.38 -6.77
C GLY A 54 -3.73 -16.87 -7.73
N TYR A 55 -4.04 -16.61 -8.99
CA TYR A 55 -3.11 -16.01 -9.96
C TYR A 55 -3.17 -14.47 -9.91
N HIS A 56 -3.25 -13.93 -8.69
CA HIS A 56 -3.00 -12.51 -8.50
C HIS A 56 -1.50 -12.23 -8.64
N ILE A 57 -1.16 -10.96 -8.88
CA ILE A 57 0.20 -10.57 -9.25
C ILE A 57 0.83 -9.78 -8.11
N PHE A 58 2.10 -10.08 -7.82
CA PHE A 58 2.94 -9.19 -7.03
C PHE A 58 4.02 -8.58 -7.93
N ALA A 59 3.96 -7.27 -8.13
CA ALA A 59 4.96 -6.50 -8.88
C ALA A 59 6.06 -6.05 -7.92
N LEU A 60 7.19 -6.77 -7.95
CA LEU A 60 8.34 -6.49 -7.11
C LEU A 60 9.36 -5.64 -7.87
N GLY A 61 9.89 -4.62 -7.22
CA GLY A 61 10.88 -3.71 -7.78
C GLY A 61 11.15 -2.54 -6.85
N GLU A 62 12.29 -1.92 -7.00
CA GLU A 62 12.66 -0.75 -6.21
C GLU A 62 11.71 0.43 -6.47
N ASN A 63 11.65 1.35 -5.51
CA ASN A 63 10.90 2.58 -5.70
C ASN A 63 11.57 3.40 -6.81
N GLY A 64 10.77 4.11 -7.61
CA GLY A 64 11.29 4.92 -8.71
C GLY A 64 11.54 4.17 -10.02
N THR A 65 11.38 2.84 -10.08
CA THR A 65 11.51 2.06 -11.34
C THR A 65 10.36 2.27 -12.34
N GLY A 66 9.37 3.09 -11.98
CA GLY A 66 8.22 3.33 -12.87
C GLY A 66 7.20 2.20 -12.90
N LYS A 67 7.33 1.17 -12.05
CA LYS A 67 6.45 -0.01 -12.03
C LYS A 67 4.95 0.33 -11.98
N TYR A 68 4.57 1.32 -11.17
CA TYR A 68 3.18 1.77 -11.10
C TYR A 68 2.66 2.28 -12.45
N SER A 69 3.35 3.23 -13.06
CA SER A 69 2.93 3.83 -14.33
C SER A 69 2.94 2.83 -15.48
N LEU A 70 3.91 1.92 -15.49
CA LEU A 70 4.03 0.86 -16.46
C LEU A 70 2.86 -0.12 -16.35
N ILE A 71 2.61 -0.64 -15.15
CA ILE A 71 1.52 -1.59 -14.92
C ILE A 71 0.18 -0.94 -15.24
N ARG A 72 -0.04 0.28 -14.79
CA ARG A 72 -1.27 1.00 -15.07
C ARG A 72 -1.51 1.15 -16.58
N ARG A 73 -0.52 1.60 -17.35
CA ARG A 73 -0.62 1.72 -18.81
C ARG A 73 -0.88 0.36 -19.47
N PHE A 74 -0.20 -0.69 -19.00
CA PHE A 74 -0.40 -2.05 -19.50
C PHE A 74 -1.83 -2.53 -19.25
N LEU A 75 -2.33 -2.34 -18.03
CA LEU A 75 -3.69 -2.71 -17.65
C LEU A 75 -4.76 -1.90 -18.39
N GLU A 76 -4.57 -0.59 -18.54
CA GLU A 76 -5.50 0.27 -19.29
C GLU A 76 -5.61 -0.15 -20.76
N LYS A 77 -4.50 -0.57 -21.39
CA LYS A 77 -4.49 -1.10 -22.76
C LYS A 77 -5.26 -2.42 -22.85
N GLN A 78 -5.04 -3.32 -21.92
CA GLN A 78 -5.71 -4.62 -21.86
C GLN A 78 -7.20 -4.46 -21.53
N ALA A 79 -7.51 -3.70 -20.50
CA ALA A 79 -8.87 -3.46 -20.01
C ALA A 79 -9.79 -2.85 -21.08
N ALA A 80 -9.25 -2.00 -21.97
CA ALA A 80 -10.02 -1.37 -23.04
C ALA A 80 -10.61 -2.37 -24.06
N ALA A 81 -10.05 -3.57 -24.15
CA ALA A 81 -10.51 -4.66 -25.02
C ALA A 81 -11.47 -5.65 -24.32
N GLU A 82 -11.68 -5.49 -23.03
CA GLU A 82 -12.53 -6.37 -22.21
C GLU A 82 -13.96 -5.82 -22.11
N GLU A 83 -14.88 -6.70 -21.67
CA GLU A 83 -16.28 -6.32 -21.47
C GLU A 83 -16.46 -5.42 -20.26
N VAL A 84 -17.41 -4.51 -20.34
CA VAL A 84 -17.79 -3.65 -19.21
C VAL A 84 -18.50 -4.50 -18.16
N PRO A 85 -18.07 -4.49 -16.90
CA PRO A 85 -18.72 -5.28 -15.86
C PRO A 85 -20.10 -4.73 -15.46
N PRO A 86 -20.96 -5.54 -14.81
CA PRO A 86 -22.30 -5.15 -14.41
C PRO A 86 -22.29 -4.05 -13.34
N ASP A 87 -23.43 -3.31 -13.26
CA ASP A 87 -23.73 -2.43 -12.15
C ASP A 87 -24.06 -3.24 -10.89
N ILE A 88 -23.77 -2.67 -9.72
CA ILE A 88 -24.06 -3.29 -8.42
C ILE A 88 -24.97 -2.34 -7.62
N CYS A 89 -26.14 -2.85 -7.23
CA CYS A 89 -27.12 -2.10 -6.47
C CYS A 89 -27.48 -2.85 -5.19
N TYR A 90 -27.81 -2.10 -4.12
CA TYR A 90 -28.48 -2.64 -2.95
C TYR A 90 -29.90 -2.12 -2.88
N VAL A 91 -30.81 -3.01 -2.50
CA VAL A 91 -32.23 -2.72 -2.30
C VAL A 91 -32.66 -3.22 -0.93
N ASN A 92 -33.76 -2.66 -0.42
CA ASN A 92 -34.32 -3.09 0.83
C ASN A 92 -34.81 -4.54 0.76
N ASN A 93 -34.58 -5.28 1.83
CA ASN A 93 -35.22 -6.58 2.07
C ASN A 93 -36.39 -6.34 2.99
N PHE A 94 -37.62 -6.44 2.46
CA PHE A 94 -38.84 -6.14 3.20
C PHE A 94 -39.15 -7.18 4.28
N ASP A 95 -38.62 -8.40 4.16
CA ASP A 95 -38.79 -9.46 5.16
C ASP A 95 -37.73 -9.35 6.28
N GLU A 96 -36.45 -9.05 5.94
CA GLU A 96 -35.36 -8.93 6.87
C GLU A 96 -34.59 -7.61 6.62
N GLN A 97 -35.07 -6.50 7.15
CA GLN A 97 -34.56 -5.15 6.86
C GLN A 97 -33.06 -4.96 7.18
N HIS A 98 -32.50 -5.76 8.09
CA HIS A 98 -31.09 -5.72 8.43
C HIS A 98 -30.21 -6.43 7.41
N LYS A 99 -30.76 -7.16 6.42
CA LYS A 99 -30.09 -7.88 5.36
C LYS A 99 -30.47 -7.35 3.97
N PRO A 100 -29.99 -6.17 3.57
CA PRO A 100 -30.24 -5.63 2.24
C PRO A 100 -29.83 -6.62 1.15
N ARG A 101 -30.64 -6.73 0.09
CA ARG A 101 -30.40 -7.62 -1.04
C ARG A 101 -29.59 -6.95 -2.12
N ILE A 102 -28.80 -7.74 -2.84
CA ILE A 102 -28.01 -7.29 -3.99
C ILE A 102 -28.81 -7.47 -5.29
N LEU A 103 -28.70 -6.47 -6.18
CA LEU A 103 -29.09 -6.61 -7.58
C LEU A 103 -27.86 -6.37 -8.45
N VAL A 104 -27.50 -7.36 -9.27
CA VAL A 104 -26.43 -7.28 -10.26
C VAL A 104 -27.09 -7.09 -11.62
N MET A 105 -26.79 -5.97 -12.29
CA MET A 105 -27.47 -5.54 -13.51
C MET A 105 -26.46 -5.20 -14.59
N GLU A 106 -26.87 -5.25 -15.86
CA GLU A 106 -26.03 -4.81 -16.97
C GLU A 106 -25.57 -3.36 -16.78
N ALA A 107 -24.39 -3.04 -17.29
CA ALA A 107 -23.79 -1.71 -17.15
C ALA A 107 -24.76 -0.59 -17.59
N GLY A 108 -24.97 0.39 -16.71
CA GLY A 108 -25.87 1.53 -16.93
C GLY A 108 -27.34 1.27 -16.61
N THR A 109 -27.78 0.00 -16.48
CA THR A 109 -29.18 -0.31 -16.20
C THR A 109 -29.54 -0.16 -14.71
N GLY A 110 -28.56 -0.26 -13.81
CA GLY A 110 -28.78 -0.03 -12.37
C GLY A 110 -29.21 1.39 -12.07
N LYS A 111 -28.58 2.37 -12.73
CA LYS A 111 -28.96 3.78 -12.60
C LYS A 111 -30.31 4.05 -13.23
N GLU A 112 -30.59 3.45 -14.39
CA GLU A 112 -31.88 3.55 -15.03
C GLU A 112 -32.99 3.00 -14.12
N LEU A 113 -32.79 1.84 -13.48
CA LEU A 113 -33.72 1.29 -12.51
C LEU A 113 -33.93 2.24 -11.32
N ALA A 114 -32.88 2.81 -10.76
CA ALA A 114 -32.99 3.74 -9.64
C ALA A 114 -33.82 5.00 -9.99
N ASP A 115 -33.59 5.57 -11.17
CA ASP A 115 -34.35 6.72 -11.65
C ASP A 115 -35.82 6.35 -11.92
N ARG A 116 -36.08 5.16 -12.50
CA ARG A 116 -37.48 4.67 -12.74
C ARG A 116 -38.20 4.38 -11.47
N VAL A 117 -37.55 3.72 -10.49
CA VAL A 117 -38.18 3.43 -9.18
C VAL A 117 -38.50 4.74 -8.44
N LYS A 118 -37.65 5.75 -8.57
CA LYS A 118 -37.92 7.08 -8.03
C LYS A 118 -39.18 7.68 -8.64
N ASN A 119 -39.35 7.64 -9.97
CA ASN A 119 -40.53 8.13 -10.67
C ASN A 119 -41.74 7.29 -10.32
N LEU A 120 -41.62 5.95 -10.30
CA LEU A 120 -42.64 5.03 -9.85
C LEU A 120 -43.23 5.43 -8.49
N MET A 121 -42.36 5.79 -7.52
CA MET A 121 -42.82 6.21 -6.19
C MET A 121 -43.59 7.53 -6.20
N GLU A 122 -43.27 8.44 -7.13
CA GLU A 122 -44.07 9.66 -7.36
C GLU A 122 -45.43 9.30 -7.95
N ASP A 123 -45.50 8.41 -8.93
CA ASP A 123 -46.72 7.93 -9.55
C ASP A 123 -47.61 7.16 -8.57
N VAL A 124 -47.01 6.24 -7.79
CA VAL A 124 -47.69 5.52 -6.70
C VAL A 124 -48.31 6.49 -5.71
N ARG A 125 -47.59 7.51 -5.30
CA ARG A 125 -48.10 8.53 -4.37
C ARG A 125 -49.29 9.27 -4.95
N ASN A 126 -49.24 9.65 -6.21
CA ASN A 126 -50.33 10.33 -6.90
C ASN A 126 -51.54 9.41 -7.06
N ALA A 127 -51.33 8.15 -7.43
CA ALA A 127 -52.40 7.15 -7.56
C ALA A 127 -53.07 6.85 -6.21
N LEU A 128 -52.31 6.72 -5.13
CA LEU A 128 -52.83 6.53 -3.79
C LEU A 128 -53.67 7.73 -3.33
N ARG A 129 -53.19 8.97 -3.60
CA ARG A 129 -53.96 10.17 -3.28
C ARG A 129 -55.28 10.20 -4.03
N ALA A 130 -55.27 9.96 -5.34
CA ALA A 130 -56.47 9.91 -6.14
C ALA A 130 -57.45 8.82 -5.68
N ALA A 131 -56.97 7.64 -5.31
CA ALA A 131 -57.78 6.53 -4.84
C ALA A 131 -58.42 6.84 -3.49
N PHE A 132 -57.70 7.37 -2.54
CA PHE A 132 -58.22 7.67 -1.20
C PHE A 132 -59.10 8.94 -1.14
N GLU A 133 -58.94 9.86 -2.10
CA GLU A 133 -59.80 11.03 -2.26
C GLU A 133 -61.03 10.75 -3.12
N SER A 134 -61.12 9.59 -3.78
CA SER A 134 -62.25 9.25 -4.66
C SER A 134 -63.58 9.18 -3.90
N GLU A 135 -64.67 9.63 -4.54
CA GLU A 135 -66.04 9.58 -3.95
C GLU A 135 -66.43 8.15 -3.55
N ASP A 136 -66.09 7.15 -4.35
CA ASP A 136 -66.41 5.74 -4.07
C ASP A 136 -65.74 5.24 -2.81
N PHE A 137 -64.43 5.51 -2.65
CA PHE A 137 -63.68 5.11 -1.44
C PHE A 137 -64.21 5.81 -0.19
N GLN A 138 -64.48 7.11 -0.28
CA GLN A 138 -64.99 7.88 0.84
C GLN A 138 -66.37 7.38 1.23
N ALA A 139 -67.24 7.07 0.27
CA ALA A 139 -68.56 6.50 0.52
C ALA A 139 -68.49 5.13 1.23
N ARG A 140 -67.60 4.23 0.75
CA ARG A 140 -67.36 2.92 1.38
C ARG A 140 -66.81 3.05 2.79
N ARG A 141 -65.85 3.95 2.98
CA ARG A 141 -65.28 4.24 4.31
C ARG A 141 -66.30 4.75 5.27
N GLN A 142 -67.18 5.68 4.82
CA GLN A 142 -68.23 6.22 5.61
C GLN A 142 -69.30 5.11 5.98
N SER A 143 -69.62 4.25 5.02
CA SER A 143 -70.53 3.08 5.23
C SER A 143 -70.01 2.14 6.31
N VAL A 144 -68.64 1.82 6.27
CA VAL A 144 -68.00 0.98 7.30
C VAL A 144 -68.03 1.67 8.67
N GLN A 145 -67.90 2.99 8.73
CA GLN A 145 -67.95 3.75 9.97
C GLN A 145 -69.38 3.87 10.51
N GLN A 146 -70.38 4.02 9.62
CA GLN A 146 -71.84 4.01 9.98
C GLN A 146 -72.27 2.63 10.54
N GLU A 147 -71.75 1.54 10.00
CA GLU A 147 -72.05 0.18 10.53
C GLU A 147 -71.67 0.05 12.02
N LEU A 148 -70.56 0.68 12.45
CA LEU A 148 -70.20 0.70 13.88
C LEU A 148 -71.16 1.52 14.68
N GLN A 149 -71.48 2.72 14.18
CA GLN A 149 -72.46 3.60 14.86
C GLN A 149 -73.81 2.95 14.99
N GLU A 150 -74.31 2.29 13.90
CA GLU A 150 -75.61 1.57 13.92
C GLU A 150 -75.61 0.39 14.90
N LYS A 151 -74.52 -0.42 14.94
CA LYS A 151 -74.35 -1.53 15.88
C LYS A 151 -74.39 -1.02 17.34
N GLN A 152 -73.68 0.07 17.59
CA GLN A 152 -73.66 0.71 18.90
C GLN A 152 -75.03 1.32 19.25
N GLN A 153 -75.68 2.04 18.34
CA GLN A 153 -76.97 2.66 18.53
C GLN A 153 -78.07 1.61 18.77
N LYS A 154 -78.14 0.57 17.97
CA LYS A 154 -79.13 -0.56 18.14
C LYS A 154 -78.88 -1.26 19.47
N ALA A 155 -77.72 -1.40 19.95
CA ALA A 155 -77.42 -1.99 21.25
C ALA A 155 -77.84 -1.09 22.40
N PHE A 156 -77.62 0.22 22.26
CA PHE A 156 -78.09 1.21 23.23
C PHE A 156 -79.58 1.39 23.23
N GLU A 157 -80.21 1.42 22.05
CA GLU A 157 -81.73 1.45 21.93
C GLU A 157 -82.38 0.24 22.60
N LYS A 158 -81.79 -0.95 22.36
CA LYS A 158 -82.26 -2.14 23.03
C LYS A 158 -82.07 -2.07 24.55
N LEU A 159 -80.95 -1.56 25.04
CA LEU A 159 -80.79 -1.38 26.48
C LEU A 159 -81.75 -0.33 27.05
N GLN A 160 -82.00 0.69 26.28
CA GLN A 160 -83.00 1.75 26.69
C GLN A 160 -84.38 1.23 26.69
N GLN A 161 -84.85 0.42 25.70
CA GLN A 161 -86.10 -0.24 25.65
C GLN A 161 -86.26 -1.23 26.83
N MET A 162 -85.25 -2.08 27.06
CA MET A 162 -85.28 -3.01 28.22
C MET A 162 -85.32 -2.30 29.56
N SER A 163 -84.73 -1.11 29.62
CA SER A 163 -84.74 -0.24 30.81
C SER A 163 -86.14 0.36 31.04
N GLN A 164 -86.82 0.84 29.99
CA GLN A 164 -88.19 1.37 30.05
C GLN A 164 -89.21 0.30 30.39
N GLU A 165 -89.08 -0.89 29.82
CA GLU A 165 -89.98 -2.04 30.09
C GLU A 165 -89.96 -2.52 31.58
N ARG A 166 -88.84 -2.09 32.30
CA ARG A 166 -88.66 -2.50 33.71
C ARG A 166 -88.74 -1.32 34.71
N ASP A 167 -89.24 -0.18 34.25
CA ASP A 167 -89.38 1.10 35.05
C ASP A 167 -88.05 1.60 35.58
N LEU A 168 -86.90 1.44 34.71
CA LEU A 168 -85.62 1.92 35.05
C LEU A 168 -85.11 2.93 33.97
N THR A 169 -84.24 3.86 34.33
CA THR A 169 -83.63 4.75 33.38
C THR A 169 -82.11 4.67 33.51
N PRO A 170 -81.29 4.66 32.37
CA PRO A 170 -79.81 4.64 32.38
C PRO A 170 -79.28 6.03 32.77
N LEU A 171 -78.55 6.11 33.88
CA LEU A 171 -77.80 7.29 34.31
C LEU A 171 -76.30 7.10 34.10
N ARG A 172 -75.68 8.07 33.45
CA ARG A 172 -74.17 8.11 33.32
C ARG A 172 -73.62 8.68 34.60
N THR A 173 -72.81 7.87 35.31
CA THR A 173 -72.03 8.28 36.46
C THR A 173 -70.54 8.18 36.17
N PRO A 174 -69.69 8.84 36.94
CA PRO A 174 -68.22 8.69 36.81
C PRO A 174 -67.71 7.23 36.93
N ALA A 175 -68.59 6.37 37.63
CA ALA A 175 -68.26 4.95 37.82
C ALA A 175 -68.80 4.03 36.70
N GLY A 176 -69.54 4.59 35.72
CA GLY A 176 -70.10 3.83 34.59
C GLY A 176 -71.59 4.11 34.40
N LEU A 177 -72.30 3.25 33.65
CA LEU A 177 -73.71 3.30 33.43
C LEU A 177 -74.41 2.56 34.58
N VAL A 178 -75.31 3.30 35.31
CA VAL A 178 -76.10 2.76 36.42
C VAL A 178 -77.56 2.91 36.04
N PHE A 179 -78.37 1.96 36.39
CA PHE A 179 -79.80 1.99 36.12
C PHE A 179 -80.54 2.42 37.39
N ALA A 180 -81.22 3.54 37.29
CA ALA A 180 -82.00 4.07 38.39
C ALA A 180 -83.53 3.86 38.18
N PRO A 181 -84.34 3.49 39.24
CA PRO A 181 -85.78 3.34 39.13
C PRO A 181 -86.46 4.64 38.79
N VAL A 182 -87.50 4.54 37.96
CA VAL A 182 -88.32 5.66 37.52
C VAL A 182 -89.77 5.38 37.84
N ARG A 183 -90.53 6.39 38.42
CA ARG A 183 -91.96 6.32 38.64
C ARG A 183 -92.57 7.58 38.06
N ASP A 184 -93.60 7.43 37.26
CA ASP A 184 -94.35 8.53 36.58
C ASP A 184 -93.40 9.47 35.74
N GLY A 185 -92.28 8.89 35.20
CA GLY A 185 -91.37 9.63 34.34
C GLY A 185 -90.20 10.37 35.05
N GLU A 186 -90.13 10.35 36.37
CA GLU A 186 -89.06 10.98 37.16
C GLU A 186 -88.23 9.91 37.89
N VAL A 187 -86.93 10.14 38.00
CA VAL A 187 -85.98 9.25 38.73
C VAL A 187 -86.26 9.33 40.22
N LEU A 188 -86.55 8.19 40.85
CA LEU A 188 -86.83 8.13 42.28
C LEU A 188 -85.62 8.59 43.10
N ASP A 189 -85.79 9.60 43.94
CA ASP A 189 -84.80 10.09 44.91
C ASP A 189 -84.47 9.00 45.97
N PRO A 190 -83.24 8.96 46.49
CA PRO A 190 -82.91 8.02 47.58
C PRO A 190 -83.84 8.00 48.74
N SER A 191 -84.47 9.17 49.10
CA SER A 191 -85.45 9.29 50.13
C SER A 191 -86.84 8.70 49.81
N GLU A 192 -87.15 8.49 48.54
CA GLU A 192 -88.38 7.84 48.08
C GLU A 192 -88.20 6.33 47.96
N LEU A 193 -87.02 5.86 47.64
CA LEU A 193 -86.61 4.45 47.64
C LEU A 193 -86.66 3.83 49.05
N GLU A 194 -86.44 4.63 50.12
CA GLU A 194 -86.58 4.16 51.51
C GLU A 194 -88.01 3.95 51.95
N LYS A 195 -89.01 4.47 51.23
CA LYS A 195 -90.40 4.32 51.51
C LYS A 195 -91.14 3.15 50.87
N LEU A 196 -90.37 2.42 49.92
CA LEU A 196 -90.90 1.21 49.31
C LEU A 196 -90.78 0.02 50.25
N SER A 197 -91.61 -0.98 50.04
CA SER A 197 -91.60 -2.23 50.82
C SER A 197 -90.29 -3.01 50.47
N GLU A 198 -89.80 -3.83 51.41
CA GLU A 198 -88.58 -4.63 51.18
C GLU A 198 -88.71 -5.55 49.95
N GLU A 199 -89.92 -6.06 49.62
CA GLU A 199 -90.17 -6.87 48.43
C GLU A 199 -90.08 -6.04 47.17
N GLU A 200 -90.64 -4.84 47.06
CA GLU A 200 -90.59 -3.94 45.90
C GLU A 200 -89.13 -3.44 45.67
N ARG A 201 -88.43 -3.19 46.74
CA ARG A 201 -87.00 -2.77 46.63
C ARG A 201 -86.16 -3.92 46.12
N GLY A 202 -86.35 -5.16 46.59
CA GLY A 202 -85.62 -6.34 46.12
C GLY A 202 -85.90 -6.66 44.66
N GLU A 203 -87.13 -6.46 44.18
CA GLU A 203 -87.54 -6.64 42.78
C GLU A 203 -86.86 -5.61 41.87
N LEU A 204 -86.77 -4.30 42.29
CA LEU A 204 -86.06 -3.27 41.51
C LEU A 204 -84.57 -3.45 41.50
N GLU A 205 -83.95 -3.82 42.61
CA GLU A 205 -82.55 -4.13 42.68
C GLU A 205 -82.19 -5.32 41.75
N LYS A 206 -83.04 -6.38 41.76
CA LYS A 206 -82.79 -7.51 40.89
C LYS A 206 -82.93 -7.16 39.40
N LYS A 207 -83.91 -6.34 39.02
CA LYS A 207 -84.16 -5.83 37.68
C LYS A 207 -83.03 -4.92 37.25
N ALA A 208 -82.47 -4.11 38.15
CA ALA A 208 -81.29 -3.26 37.89
C ALA A 208 -80.01 -4.08 37.69
N GLU A 209 -79.79 -5.14 38.55
CA GLU A 209 -78.68 -6.04 38.38
C GLU A 209 -78.70 -6.79 37.06
N GLU A 210 -79.87 -7.31 36.65
CA GLU A 210 -80.02 -8.01 35.36
C GLU A 210 -79.73 -7.06 34.19
N LEU A 211 -80.18 -5.79 34.23
CA LEU A 211 -79.92 -4.81 33.23
C LEU A 211 -78.39 -4.39 33.22
N GLN A 212 -77.84 -4.31 34.43
CA GLN A 212 -76.40 -4.04 34.55
C GLN A 212 -75.58 -5.16 33.95
N GLN A 213 -75.97 -6.41 34.13
CA GLN A 213 -75.30 -7.55 33.46
C GLN A 213 -75.49 -7.50 31.94
N GLU A 214 -76.67 -7.15 31.43
CA GLU A 214 -76.92 -7.01 29.99
C GLU A 214 -76.11 -5.83 29.40
N ALA A 215 -76.06 -4.71 30.10
CA ALA A 215 -75.19 -3.56 29.73
C ALA A 215 -73.69 -3.93 29.71
N GLN A 216 -73.26 -4.70 30.72
CA GLN A 216 -71.87 -5.21 30.74
C GLN A 216 -71.59 -6.10 29.59
N LYS A 217 -72.49 -6.95 29.12
CA LYS A 217 -72.35 -7.78 27.91
C LYS A 217 -72.28 -6.91 26.66
N VAL A 218 -72.95 -5.81 26.55
CA VAL A 218 -72.90 -4.87 25.43
C VAL A 218 -71.52 -4.15 25.44
N PHE A 219 -71.12 -3.67 26.63
CA PHE A 219 -69.78 -3.02 26.73
C PHE A 219 -68.64 -3.96 26.40
N GLN A 220 -68.75 -5.22 26.73
CA GLN A 220 -67.75 -6.26 26.33
C GLN A 220 -67.72 -6.50 24.82
N LYS A 221 -68.83 -6.26 24.09
CA LYS A 221 -68.86 -6.41 22.61
C LYS A 221 -68.29 -5.22 21.85
N ILE A 222 -68.28 -4.00 22.46
CA ILE A 222 -67.80 -2.80 21.79
C ILE A 222 -66.37 -2.93 21.32
N PRO A 223 -65.37 -3.43 22.12
CA PRO A 223 -64.05 -3.67 21.65
C PRO A 223 -63.95 -4.69 20.51
N GLN A 224 -64.80 -5.67 20.47
CA GLN A 224 -64.89 -6.65 19.39
C GLN A 224 -65.38 -6.00 18.09
N TRP A 225 -66.45 -5.15 18.15
CA TRP A 225 -66.92 -4.41 16.99
C TRP A 225 -65.88 -3.40 16.48
N GLN A 226 -65.18 -2.73 17.37
CA GLN A 226 -64.10 -1.84 16.99
C GLN A 226 -62.94 -2.59 16.30
N ARG A 227 -62.64 -3.83 16.71
CA ARG A 227 -61.65 -4.68 16.06
C ARG A 227 -62.15 -5.14 14.69
N GLU A 228 -63.39 -5.60 14.54
CA GLU A 228 -64.01 -5.99 13.27
C GLU A 228 -64.01 -4.83 12.27
N ILE A 229 -64.36 -3.64 12.70
CA ILE A 229 -64.39 -2.46 11.85
C ILE A 229 -62.97 -2.04 11.45
N ARG A 230 -62.02 -2.11 12.37
CA ARG A 230 -60.60 -1.87 12.04
C ARG A 230 -60.06 -2.86 10.98
N GLU A 231 -60.45 -4.12 11.08
CA GLU A 231 -60.09 -5.13 10.09
C GLU A 231 -60.76 -4.83 8.74
N LYS A 232 -62.05 -4.47 8.73
CA LYS A 232 -62.74 -4.05 7.49
C LYS A 232 -62.13 -2.78 6.88
N GLN A 233 -61.73 -1.80 7.68
CA GLN A 233 -61.06 -0.61 7.20
C GLN A 233 -59.70 -0.92 6.63
N LYS A 234 -58.93 -1.83 7.26
CA LYS A 234 -57.64 -2.30 6.77
C LYS A 234 -57.80 -3.02 5.44
N GLU A 235 -58.79 -3.86 5.29
CA GLU A 235 -59.06 -4.59 4.03
C GLU A 235 -59.52 -3.64 2.93
N LEU A 236 -60.39 -2.69 3.21
CA LEU A 236 -60.81 -1.65 2.27
C LEU A 236 -59.63 -0.79 1.79
N ASN A 237 -58.74 -0.40 2.71
CA ASN A 237 -57.52 0.34 2.35
C ASN A 237 -56.60 -0.52 1.46
N ARG A 238 -56.48 -1.81 1.76
CA ARG A 238 -55.67 -2.75 1.00
C ARG A 238 -56.21 -2.94 -0.42
N GLU A 239 -57.53 -3.19 -0.58
CA GLU A 239 -58.17 -3.31 -1.89
C GLU A 239 -58.00 -2.02 -2.72
N ALA A 240 -58.26 -0.86 -2.14
CA ALA A 240 -58.12 0.42 -2.82
C ALA A 240 -56.66 0.69 -3.23
N THR A 241 -55.70 0.35 -2.35
CA THR A 241 -54.28 0.49 -2.64
C THR A 241 -53.85 -0.45 -3.77
N GLN A 242 -54.24 -1.72 -3.71
CA GLN A 242 -53.92 -2.71 -4.72
C GLN A 242 -54.48 -2.33 -6.09
N TYR A 243 -55.72 -1.84 -6.15
CA TYR A 243 -56.31 -1.36 -7.38
C TYR A 243 -55.61 -0.14 -7.98
N ALA A 244 -55.16 0.80 -7.13
CA ALA A 244 -54.48 2.03 -7.58
C ALA A 244 -53.04 1.79 -7.99
N VAL A 245 -52.33 0.88 -7.30
CA VAL A 245 -50.88 0.69 -7.45
C VAL A 245 -50.55 -0.39 -8.46
N GLY A 246 -51.38 -1.45 -8.58
CA GLY A 246 -51.16 -2.57 -9.47
C GLY A 246 -50.80 -2.20 -10.92
N PRO A 247 -51.57 -1.36 -11.62
CA PRO A 247 -51.26 -0.95 -13.00
C PRO A 247 -49.93 -0.23 -13.14
N VAL A 248 -49.53 0.58 -12.14
CA VAL A 248 -48.29 1.34 -12.15
C VAL A 248 -47.07 0.40 -12.03
N PHE A 249 -47.18 -0.63 -11.19
CA PHE A 249 -46.15 -1.66 -11.06
C PHE A 249 -46.08 -2.58 -12.27
N GLU A 250 -47.22 -2.92 -12.90
CA GLU A 250 -47.26 -3.80 -14.06
C GLU A 250 -46.53 -3.19 -15.26
N GLU A 251 -46.63 -1.87 -15.47
CA GLU A 251 -45.87 -1.17 -16.49
C GLU A 251 -44.36 -1.29 -16.30
N LEU A 252 -43.87 -1.14 -15.07
CA LEU A 252 -42.46 -1.26 -14.78
C LEU A 252 -42.00 -2.74 -14.83
N ARG A 253 -42.82 -3.66 -14.33
CA ARG A 253 -42.52 -5.09 -14.27
C ARG A 253 -42.35 -5.70 -15.67
N SER A 254 -43.19 -5.32 -16.63
CA SER A 254 -43.13 -5.78 -18.02
C SER A 254 -41.80 -5.45 -18.70
N ARG A 255 -41.08 -4.38 -18.27
CA ARG A 255 -39.79 -4.01 -18.79
C ARG A 255 -38.63 -4.87 -18.28
N TYR A 256 -38.82 -5.48 -17.11
CA TYR A 256 -37.80 -6.29 -16.45
C TYR A 256 -38.20 -7.76 -16.34
N GLU A 257 -39.07 -8.20 -17.24
CA GLU A 257 -39.61 -9.58 -17.27
C GLU A 257 -38.46 -10.60 -17.46
N ASP A 258 -37.41 -10.24 -18.17
CA ASP A 258 -36.21 -11.04 -18.37
C ASP A 258 -35.22 -11.02 -17.17
N LYS A 259 -35.50 -10.24 -16.11
CA LYS A 259 -34.63 -10.06 -14.93
C LYS A 259 -35.31 -10.48 -13.62
N PRO A 260 -35.31 -11.78 -13.28
CA PRO A 260 -36.09 -12.32 -12.15
C PRO A 260 -35.83 -11.63 -10.82
N ALA A 261 -34.57 -11.25 -10.52
CA ALA A 261 -34.24 -10.58 -9.26
C ALA A 261 -34.87 -9.18 -9.13
N VAL A 262 -35.01 -8.45 -10.24
CA VAL A 262 -35.67 -7.16 -10.27
C VAL A 262 -37.18 -7.32 -10.12
N THR A 263 -37.75 -8.29 -10.82
CA THR A 263 -39.18 -8.61 -10.74
C THR A 263 -39.57 -9.00 -9.31
N GLU A 264 -38.81 -9.88 -8.65
CA GLU A 264 -39.05 -10.30 -7.26
C GLU A 264 -38.94 -9.10 -6.28
N TYR A 265 -37.99 -8.19 -6.52
CA TYR A 265 -37.87 -6.96 -5.74
C TYR A 265 -39.10 -6.06 -5.91
N LEU A 266 -39.58 -5.86 -7.14
CA LEU A 266 -40.77 -5.03 -7.42
C LEU A 266 -42.04 -5.64 -6.82
N GLU A 267 -42.18 -6.96 -6.86
CA GLU A 267 -43.31 -7.67 -6.21
C GLU A 267 -43.29 -7.49 -4.69
N SER A 268 -42.09 -7.64 -4.08
CA SER A 268 -41.94 -7.44 -2.65
C SER A 268 -42.21 -6.00 -2.23
N MET A 269 -41.80 -5.04 -3.06
CA MET A 269 -42.04 -3.60 -2.89
C MET A 269 -43.51 -3.26 -3.01
N GLU A 270 -44.22 -3.79 -4.03
CA GLU A 270 -45.67 -3.61 -4.21
C GLU A 270 -46.43 -4.15 -3.00
N LYS A 271 -46.11 -5.35 -2.55
CA LYS A 271 -46.71 -5.97 -1.36
C LYS A 271 -46.54 -5.10 -0.10
N ASP A 272 -45.32 -4.61 0.14
CA ASP A 272 -45.01 -3.74 1.29
C ASP A 272 -45.80 -2.42 1.20
N ILE A 273 -45.94 -1.82 0.01
CA ILE A 273 -46.75 -0.62 -0.20
C ILE A 273 -48.21 -0.88 0.09
N VAL A 274 -48.77 -2.01 -0.38
CA VAL A 274 -50.15 -2.40 -0.15
C VAL A 274 -50.40 -2.60 1.34
N ASP A 275 -49.50 -3.23 2.07
CA ASP A 275 -49.63 -3.50 3.50
C ASP A 275 -49.40 -2.23 4.38
N ASN A 276 -48.64 -1.25 3.91
CA ASN A 276 -48.21 -0.05 4.64
C ASN A 276 -48.70 1.29 4.04
N ALA A 277 -49.67 1.27 3.12
CA ALA A 277 -50.18 2.46 2.41
C ALA A 277 -50.56 3.63 3.36
N HIS A 278 -51.10 3.31 4.53
CA HIS A 278 -51.51 4.31 5.54
C HIS A 278 -50.36 5.14 6.08
N VAL A 279 -49.14 4.56 6.18
CA VAL A 279 -47.94 5.26 6.65
C VAL A 279 -47.46 6.24 5.59
N LEU A 280 -47.53 5.84 4.31
CA LEU A 280 -47.15 6.69 3.18
C LEU A 280 -48.06 7.94 3.06
N PHE A 281 -49.32 7.78 3.40
CA PHE A 281 -50.31 8.85 3.33
C PHE A 281 -50.27 9.82 4.53
N GLN A 282 -50.02 9.32 5.76
CA GLN A 282 -49.99 10.13 6.99
C GLN A 282 -48.75 11.04 7.11
N SER A 283 -47.68 10.72 6.41
CA SER A 283 -46.42 11.50 6.47
C SER A 283 -46.51 12.88 5.85
N GLU A 284 -47.61 13.25 5.13
CA GLU A 284 -47.82 14.56 4.50
C GLU A 284 -48.89 15.43 5.20
N GLY A 285 -49.71 14.86 6.05
CA GLY A 285 -50.80 15.56 6.78
C GLY A 285 -50.37 15.99 8.18
N GLY A 286 -49.32 16.78 8.31
CA GLY A 286 -48.97 17.35 9.61
C GLY A 286 -49.86 18.48 10.04
N GLN A 287 -51.06 18.15 10.58
CA GLN A 287 -51.86 18.90 11.59
C GLN A 287 -53.24 18.23 11.69
N GLY A 288 -53.38 17.27 12.59
CA GLY A 288 -54.68 16.66 12.78
C GLY A 288 -54.75 15.66 13.93
N GLN A 289 -55.13 16.16 15.09
CA GLN A 289 -55.70 15.40 16.25
C GLN A 289 -54.74 14.47 17.01
N ALA A 290 -54.26 14.97 18.12
CA ALA A 290 -53.80 14.22 19.27
C ALA A 290 -54.82 13.15 19.67
N GLY A 291 -54.50 11.85 19.51
CA GLY A 291 -55.38 10.81 19.98
C GLY A 291 -55.07 9.35 19.69
N GLU A 292 -53.96 9.01 19.03
CA GLU A 292 -53.57 7.60 18.96
C GLU A 292 -52.05 7.44 19.16
N GLN A 293 -51.68 6.70 20.19
CA GLN A 293 -50.29 6.36 20.50
C GLN A 293 -49.69 5.56 19.37
N PRO A 294 -48.52 5.92 18.87
CA PRO A 294 -47.81 5.11 17.88
C PRO A 294 -47.35 3.80 18.49
N SER A 295 -47.52 2.72 17.71
CA SER A 295 -46.96 1.41 18.05
C SER A 295 -45.45 1.49 18.30
N PRO A 296 -44.86 0.77 19.29
CA PRO A 296 -43.53 1.01 19.80
C PRO A 296 -42.36 0.50 18.91
N ASN A 297 -42.57 0.19 17.64
CA ASN A 297 -41.61 -0.56 16.89
C ASN A 297 -40.93 0.11 15.68
N LEU A 298 -41.03 1.44 15.48
CA LEU A 298 -40.18 2.10 14.48
C LEU A 298 -39.98 3.58 14.86
N PRO A 299 -38.79 4.03 15.22
CA PRO A 299 -38.51 5.46 15.29
C PRO A 299 -38.39 5.98 13.85
N VAL A 300 -39.39 6.74 13.40
CA VAL A 300 -39.33 7.47 12.14
C VAL A 300 -38.56 8.77 12.41
N PRO A 301 -37.37 8.95 11.83
CA PRO A 301 -36.63 10.19 11.99
C PRO A 301 -37.34 11.34 11.25
N SER A 302 -37.77 12.35 11.96
CA SER A 302 -38.22 13.61 11.38
C SER A 302 -37.01 14.51 11.16
N ASP A 303 -36.18 14.20 10.14
CA ASP A 303 -35.12 15.10 9.71
C ASP A 303 -35.46 15.77 8.38
N GLN A 304 -35.85 17.04 8.43
CA GLN A 304 -35.96 17.94 7.29
C GLN A 304 -34.58 18.43 6.85
N GLY A 305 -33.60 17.50 6.69
CA GLY A 305 -32.26 17.74 6.21
C GLY A 305 -32.17 17.54 4.70
N GLN A 306 -32.19 18.62 3.97
CA GLN A 306 -31.63 18.81 2.59
C GLN A 306 -32.28 18.13 1.38
N THR A 307 -33.24 17.19 1.48
CA THR A 307 -33.83 16.58 0.27
C THR A 307 -35.37 16.58 0.19
N GLY A 308 -36.08 17.17 1.12
CA GLY A 308 -37.53 17.30 1.00
C GLY A 308 -38.38 16.00 0.94
N GLU A 309 -37.75 14.82 0.99
CA GLU A 309 -38.43 13.55 0.89
C GLU A 309 -38.76 12.92 2.23
N SER A 310 -39.97 12.38 2.32
CA SER A 310 -40.43 11.63 3.50
C SER A 310 -39.54 10.45 3.81
N PRO A 311 -39.11 10.25 5.08
CA PRO A 311 -38.33 9.09 5.49
C PRO A 311 -38.95 7.74 5.10
N ALA A 312 -40.26 7.66 5.03
CA ALA A 312 -40.99 6.46 4.64
C ALA A 312 -40.76 6.03 3.18
N LEU A 313 -40.39 6.98 2.29
CA LEU A 313 -40.11 6.70 0.89
C LEU A 313 -38.69 6.21 0.64
N ARG A 314 -37.73 6.46 1.57
CA ARG A 314 -36.33 6.05 1.42
C ARG A 314 -36.15 4.54 1.33
N ARG A 315 -37.04 3.76 1.95
CA ARG A 315 -37.02 2.29 1.96
C ARG A 315 -37.26 1.65 0.58
N TYR A 316 -37.81 2.41 -0.36
CA TYR A 316 -38.08 1.95 -1.73
C TYR A 316 -37.04 2.38 -2.75
N ARG A 317 -35.98 3.08 -2.34
CA ARG A 317 -34.91 3.50 -3.24
C ARG A 317 -34.05 2.31 -3.67
N VAL A 318 -33.40 2.48 -4.79
CA VAL A 318 -32.32 1.61 -5.26
C VAL A 318 -30.99 2.32 -4.99
N ASN A 319 -30.15 1.76 -4.14
CA ASN A 319 -28.82 2.30 -3.86
C ASN A 319 -27.80 1.72 -4.85
N VAL A 320 -27.47 2.47 -5.89
CA VAL A 320 -26.45 2.10 -6.88
C VAL A 320 -25.07 2.35 -6.28
N ILE A 321 -24.36 1.29 -5.87
CA ILE A 321 -23.03 1.40 -5.27
C ILE A 321 -21.92 1.38 -6.32
N VAL A 322 -22.14 0.75 -7.48
CA VAL A 322 -21.26 0.76 -8.64
C VAL A 322 -22.08 1.07 -9.88
N ASP A 323 -21.76 2.17 -10.54
CA ASP A 323 -22.35 2.62 -11.80
C ASP A 323 -21.31 2.55 -12.93
N ASN A 324 -21.45 1.60 -13.83
CA ASN A 324 -20.58 1.38 -14.98
C ASN A 324 -21.09 2.02 -16.29
N SER A 325 -22.10 2.88 -16.24
CA SER A 325 -22.70 3.53 -17.42
C SER A 325 -21.69 4.32 -18.27
N LYS A 326 -20.61 4.80 -17.66
CA LYS A 326 -19.54 5.57 -18.31
C LYS A 326 -18.23 4.80 -18.46
N THR A 327 -18.16 3.60 -17.93
CA THR A 327 -16.97 2.76 -17.96
C THR A 327 -16.78 2.19 -19.38
N ARG A 328 -15.55 2.17 -19.86
CA ARG A 328 -15.19 1.59 -21.16
C ARG A 328 -14.23 0.43 -20.90
N GLY A 329 -14.66 -0.79 -21.24
CA GLY A 329 -13.92 -2.00 -20.91
C GLY A 329 -13.92 -2.29 -19.41
N SER A 330 -12.95 -3.07 -18.92
CA SER A 330 -12.81 -3.42 -17.51
C SER A 330 -12.25 -2.27 -16.67
N PRO A 331 -12.68 -2.09 -15.41
CA PRO A 331 -12.17 -1.04 -14.54
C PRO A 331 -10.73 -1.32 -14.08
N VAL A 332 -9.89 -0.30 -14.10
CA VAL A 332 -8.55 -0.31 -13.50
C VAL A 332 -8.54 0.65 -12.32
N VAL A 333 -8.61 0.11 -11.12
CA VAL A 333 -8.73 0.89 -9.88
C VAL A 333 -7.40 0.87 -9.13
N HIS A 334 -6.91 2.04 -8.75
CA HIS A 334 -5.80 2.19 -7.82
C HIS A 334 -6.33 2.67 -6.47
N GLU A 335 -6.01 1.91 -5.41
CA GLU A 335 -6.37 2.29 -4.05
C GLU A 335 -5.13 2.82 -3.32
N ASP A 336 -5.11 4.13 -3.13
CA ASP A 336 -3.97 4.82 -2.52
C ASP A 336 -3.98 4.77 -0.98
N ASN A 337 -5.16 4.64 -0.38
CA ASN A 337 -5.35 4.51 1.07
C ASN A 337 -6.12 3.22 1.42
N PRO A 338 -5.49 2.05 1.37
CA PRO A 338 -6.15 0.74 1.43
C PRO A 338 -6.55 0.37 2.86
N THR A 339 -7.39 1.17 3.51
CA THR A 339 -8.03 0.78 4.77
C THR A 339 -9.04 -0.34 4.52
N LEU A 340 -9.39 -1.11 5.57
CA LEU A 340 -10.41 -2.16 5.46
C LEU A 340 -11.69 -1.63 4.82
N GLN A 341 -12.16 -0.47 5.26
CA GLN A 341 -13.39 0.16 4.76
C GLN A 341 -13.27 0.66 3.32
N ASN A 342 -12.11 1.18 2.93
CA ASN A 342 -11.89 1.60 1.55
C ASN A 342 -11.77 0.42 0.59
N LEU A 343 -11.32 -0.75 1.08
CA LEU A 343 -11.24 -1.97 0.28
C LEU A 343 -12.60 -2.67 0.17
N LEU A 344 -13.23 -2.99 1.31
CA LEU A 344 -14.44 -3.82 1.37
C LEU A 344 -15.74 -3.01 1.34
N GLY A 345 -15.66 -1.68 1.41
CA GLY A 345 -16.82 -0.83 1.59
C GLY A 345 -17.20 -0.63 3.06
N ARG A 346 -18.19 0.20 3.28
CA ARG A 346 -18.66 0.54 4.63
C ARG A 346 -20.14 0.85 4.65
N VAL A 347 -20.72 0.73 5.82
CA VAL A 347 -22.04 1.25 6.14
C VAL A 347 -21.85 2.54 6.94
N GLU A 348 -22.38 3.65 6.44
CA GLU A 348 -22.36 4.95 7.12
C GLU A 348 -23.50 5.03 8.14
N HIS A 349 -23.32 5.82 9.18
CA HIS A 349 -24.30 6.00 10.23
C HIS A 349 -24.61 7.49 10.41
N LEU A 350 -25.88 7.80 10.66
CA LEU A 350 -26.31 9.14 11.03
C LEU A 350 -26.55 9.17 12.54
N ALA A 351 -26.06 10.21 13.20
CA ALA A 351 -26.37 10.46 14.59
C ALA A 351 -27.75 11.14 14.68
N HIS A 352 -28.73 10.49 15.29
CA HIS A 352 -30.08 11.03 15.53
C HIS A 352 -30.47 10.87 16.99
N MET A 353 -30.72 11.97 17.68
CA MET A 353 -31.10 11.99 19.11
C MET A 353 -30.18 11.14 20.01
N GLY A 354 -28.86 11.10 19.71
CA GLY A 354 -27.92 10.33 20.50
C GLY A 354 -27.81 8.84 20.14
N ALA A 355 -28.61 8.35 19.19
CA ALA A 355 -28.53 7.01 18.62
C ALA A 355 -27.91 7.05 17.23
N LEU A 356 -27.13 6.03 16.87
CA LEU A 356 -26.63 5.82 15.52
C LEU A 356 -27.67 5.04 14.72
N VAL A 357 -28.17 5.65 13.65
CA VAL A 357 -29.15 5.06 12.74
C VAL A 357 -28.51 4.84 11.37
N THR A 358 -28.82 3.72 10.75
CA THR A 358 -28.36 3.40 9.40
C THR A 358 -29.45 2.73 8.59
N ASP A 359 -29.34 2.81 7.27
CA ASP A 359 -30.16 2.06 6.33
C ASP A 359 -29.33 1.61 5.11
N PHE A 360 -29.90 0.81 4.23
CA PHE A 360 -29.20 0.30 3.05
C PHE A 360 -28.74 1.40 2.07
N ASN A 361 -29.32 2.61 2.10
CA ASN A 361 -28.88 3.75 1.30
C ASN A 361 -27.55 4.33 1.80
N MET A 362 -27.13 3.95 3.02
CA MET A 362 -25.86 4.35 3.63
C MET A 362 -24.70 3.39 3.32
N ILE A 363 -24.93 2.34 2.52
CA ILE A 363 -23.90 1.44 2.05
C ILE A 363 -23.07 2.16 0.98
N ARG A 364 -21.73 2.14 1.15
CA ARG A 364 -20.76 2.73 0.23
C ARG A 364 -19.83 1.66 -0.31
N ALA A 365 -19.59 1.70 -1.63
CA ALA A 365 -18.67 0.79 -2.29
C ALA A 365 -17.23 0.98 -1.83
N GLY A 366 -16.49 -0.11 -1.64
CA GLY A 366 -15.04 -0.11 -1.56
C GLY A 366 -14.38 -0.27 -2.94
N SER A 367 -13.06 -0.25 -2.93
CA SER A 367 -12.27 -0.42 -4.17
C SER A 367 -12.43 -1.79 -4.80
N LEU A 368 -12.68 -2.86 -4.00
CA LEU A 368 -13.00 -4.18 -4.52
C LEU A 368 -14.32 -4.19 -5.30
N HIS A 369 -15.33 -3.46 -4.84
CA HIS A 369 -16.58 -3.30 -5.59
C HIS A 369 -16.35 -2.56 -6.93
N ARG A 370 -15.61 -1.45 -6.89
CA ARG A 370 -15.31 -0.63 -8.06
C ARG A 370 -14.41 -1.32 -9.08
N ALA A 371 -13.54 -2.23 -8.59
CA ALA A 371 -12.63 -3.01 -9.42
C ALA A 371 -13.22 -4.35 -9.87
N ASN A 372 -14.44 -4.68 -9.43
CA ASN A 372 -15.06 -5.97 -9.74
C ASN A 372 -15.28 -6.14 -11.25
N GLY A 373 -14.88 -7.25 -11.81
CA GLY A 373 -14.79 -7.49 -13.24
C GLY A 373 -13.55 -6.92 -13.91
N GLY A 374 -12.57 -6.40 -13.14
CA GLY A 374 -11.36 -5.80 -13.68
C GLY A 374 -10.15 -5.92 -12.74
N TYR A 375 -9.44 -4.81 -12.52
CA TYR A 375 -8.13 -4.78 -11.91
C TYR A 375 -8.07 -3.86 -10.71
N LEU A 376 -7.47 -4.34 -9.61
CA LEU A 376 -7.18 -3.55 -8.41
C LEU A 376 -5.67 -3.48 -8.19
N MET A 377 -5.11 -2.27 -8.18
CA MET A 377 -3.71 -2.00 -7.86
C MET A 377 -3.62 -1.46 -6.43
N VAL A 378 -2.75 -2.05 -5.61
CA VAL A 378 -2.54 -1.66 -4.20
C VAL A 378 -1.07 -1.71 -3.84
N ASP A 379 -0.59 -0.69 -3.12
CA ASP A 379 0.75 -0.72 -2.52
C ASP A 379 0.75 -1.63 -1.28
N VAL A 380 1.65 -2.63 -1.28
CA VAL A 380 1.69 -3.65 -0.24
C VAL A 380 2.11 -3.08 1.12
N LEU A 381 3.01 -2.10 1.15
CA LEU A 381 3.42 -1.49 2.41
C LEU A 381 2.26 -0.73 3.04
N LYS A 382 1.51 0.00 2.22
CA LYS A 382 0.33 0.74 2.69
C LYS A 382 -0.74 -0.18 3.26
N ILE A 383 -1.06 -1.30 2.59
CA ILE A 383 -2.08 -2.23 3.11
C ILE A 383 -1.63 -2.93 4.39
N LEU A 384 -0.35 -3.30 4.51
CA LEU A 384 0.20 -3.92 5.71
C LEU A 384 0.23 -2.98 6.93
N GLN A 385 0.28 -1.67 6.70
CA GLN A 385 0.20 -0.65 7.75
C GLN A 385 -1.23 -0.38 8.26
N GLN A 386 -2.25 -0.86 7.52
CA GLN A 386 -3.64 -0.65 7.92
C GLN A 386 -4.19 -1.85 8.70
N PRO A 387 -4.76 -1.62 9.88
CA PRO A 387 -5.34 -2.69 10.69
C PRO A 387 -6.39 -3.49 9.91
N PHE A 388 -6.29 -4.80 9.96
CA PHE A 388 -7.23 -5.76 9.34
C PHE A 388 -7.36 -5.70 7.81
N ALA A 389 -6.74 -4.75 7.14
CA ALA A 389 -6.89 -4.56 5.70
C ALA A 389 -6.32 -5.73 4.89
N TRP A 390 -5.16 -6.23 5.26
CA TRP A 390 -4.53 -7.39 4.63
C TRP A 390 -5.37 -8.66 4.80
N GLU A 391 -5.83 -8.93 6.02
CA GLU A 391 -6.68 -10.09 6.32
C GLU A 391 -8.04 -9.99 5.62
N GLY A 392 -8.62 -8.79 5.56
CA GLY A 392 -9.85 -8.51 4.84
C GLY A 392 -9.74 -8.78 3.34
N LEU A 393 -8.63 -8.32 2.72
CA LEU A 393 -8.34 -8.58 1.31
C LEU A 393 -8.20 -10.09 1.05
N LYS A 394 -7.37 -10.80 1.81
CA LYS A 394 -7.18 -12.26 1.66
C LYS A 394 -8.48 -13.02 1.78
N ARG A 395 -9.31 -12.68 2.77
CA ARG A 395 -10.61 -13.31 2.98
C ARG A 395 -11.55 -13.10 1.80
N ALA A 396 -11.62 -11.87 1.27
CA ALA A 396 -12.44 -11.57 0.09
C ALA A 396 -11.98 -12.36 -1.15
N LEU A 397 -10.66 -12.41 -1.39
CA LEU A 397 -10.09 -13.16 -2.51
C LEU A 397 -10.29 -14.68 -2.39
N ARG A 398 -10.19 -15.24 -1.18
CA ARG A 398 -10.39 -16.68 -0.94
C ARG A 398 -11.85 -17.10 -1.05
N SER A 399 -12.75 -16.27 -0.48
CA SER A 399 -14.18 -16.57 -0.52
C SER A 399 -14.82 -16.29 -1.88
N GLY A 400 -14.16 -15.53 -2.76
CA GLY A 400 -14.73 -15.02 -4.00
C GLY A 400 -15.92 -14.09 -3.78
N ARG A 401 -15.98 -13.41 -2.62
CA ARG A 401 -17.11 -12.54 -2.23
C ARG A 401 -16.62 -11.33 -1.44
N ILE A 402 -17.27 -10.20 -1.63
CA ILE A 402 -17.04 -9.01 -0.83
C ILE A 402 -18.09 -8.96 0.27
N THR A 403 -17.68 -9.02 1.52
CA THR A 403 -18.54 -8.86 2.70
C THR A 403 -18.19 -7.54 3.37
N ILE A 404 -19.17 -6.68 3.58
CA ILE A 404 -18.99 -5.39 4.26
C ILE A 404 -19.06 -5.62 5.76
N GLU A 405 -17.94 -5.51 6.45
CA GLU A 405 -17.80 -5.69 7.88
C GLU A 405 -17.29 -4.41 8.54
N SER A 406 -17.83 -4.08 9.72
CA SER A 406 -17.29 -2.95 10.48
C SER A 406 -16.09 -3.39 11.34
N PRO A 407 -15.03 -2.55 11.47
CA PRO A 407 -13.92 -2.85 12.37
C PRO A 407 -14.34 -3.11 13.81
N GLY A 408 -15.39 -2.44 14.28
CA GLY A 408 -15.95 -2.62 15.63
C GLY A 408 -16.56 -4.01 15.86
N GLN A 409 -17.17 -4.60 14.83
CA GLN A 409 -17.67 -5.98 14.88
C GLN A 409 -16.53 -6.99 14.92
N MET A 410 -15.46 -6.78 14.16
CA MET A 410 -14.30 -7.67 14.12
C MET A 410 -13.58 -7.77 15.48
N VAL A 411 -13.59 -6.70 16.28
CA VAL A 411 -12.95 -6.65 17.61
C VAL A 411 -13.97 -6.91 18.73
N SER A 412 -15.20 -7.25 18.40
CA SER A 412 -16.29 -7.50 19.39
C SER A 412 -16.54 -6.34 20.37
N LEU A 413 -16.20 -5.12 19.99
CA LEU A 413 -16.35 -3.93 20.81
C LEU A 413 -17.75 -3.33 20.77
N ILE A 414 -18.58 -3.69 19.77
CA ILE A 414 -19.91 -3.12 19.57
C ILE A 414 -20.89 -4.26 19.32
N SER A 415 -21.89 -4.39 20.22
CA SER A 415 -23.01 -5.33 20.11
C SER A 415 -24.28 -4.56 19.72
N THR A 416 -24.25 -3.74 18.68
CA THR A 416 -25.44 -3.09 18.12
C THR A 416 -25.92 -3.83 16.88
N VAL A 417 -27.23 -3.85 16.67
CA VAL A 417 -27.81 -4.37 15.42
C VAL A 417 -27.29 -3.49 14.27
N SER A 418 -26.40 -4.05 13.47
CA SER A 418 -25.88 -3.40 12.28
C SER A 418 -26.46 -4.08 11.03
N LEU A 419 -26.41 -3.38 9.90
CA LEU A 419 -26.78 -3.99 8.63
C LEU A 419 -25.77 -5.10 8.28
N GLU A 420 -26.31 -6.18 7.75
CA GLU A 420 -25.59 -7.32 7.19
C GLU A 420 -25.93 -7.43 5.69
N PRO A 421 -25.34 -6.56 4.83
CA PRO A 421 -25.65 -6.59 3.41
C PRO A 421 -25.29 -7.93 2.78
N GLU A 422 -26.09 -8.39 1.86
CA GLU A 422 -25.79 -9.59 1.08
C GLU A 422 -24.42 -9.48 0.41
N PRO A 423 -23.54 -10.50 0.51
CA PRO A 423 -22.20 -10.44 -0.05
C PRO A 423 -22.20 -10.35 -1.58
N VAL A 424 -21.36 -9.47 -2.13
CA VAL A 424 -21.19 -9.29 -3.58
C VAL A 424 -20.22 -10.34 -4.12
N PRO A 425 -20.58 -11.11 -5.18
CA PRO A 425 -19.63 -11.98 -5.87
C PRO A 425 -18.42 -11.18 -6.38
N LEU A 426 -17.20 -11.70 -6.16
CA LEU A 426 -15.96 -11.03 -6.50
C LEU A 426 -15.24 -11.73 -7.66
N ASN A 427 -15.01 -10.99 -8.73
CA ASN A 427 -14.15 -11.38 -9.83
C ASN A 427 -13.17 -10.24 -10.10
N VAL A 428 -12.00 -10.26 -9.48
CA VAL A 428 -11.01 -9.19 -9.58
C VAL A 428 -9.61 -9.76 -9.73
N LYS A 429 -8.78 -9.12 -10.55
CA LYS A 429 -7.35 -9.35 -10.58
C LYS A 429 -6.64 -8.32 -9.72
N VAL A 430 -6.02 -8.75 -8.62
CA VAL A 430 -5.28 -7.87 -7.72
C VAL A 430 -3.81 -7.84 -8.10
N ILE A 431 -3.27 -6.63 -8.20
CA ILE A 431 -1.85 -6.38 -8.42
C ILE A 431 -1.29 -5.64 -7.20
N LEU A 432 -0.47 -6.33 -6.42
CA LEU A 432 0.26 -5.73 -5.32
C LEU A 432 1.55 -5.09 -5.84
N LEU A 433 1.85 -3.90 -5.37
CA LEU A 433 3.07 -3.16 -5.70
C LEU A 433 3.96 -3.11 -4.48
N GLY A 434 5.22 -3.53 -4.58
CA GLY A 434 6.10 -3.51 -3.42
C GLY A 434 7.58 -3.65 -3.74
N ALA A 435 8.41 -3.39 -2.71
CA ALA A 435 9.83 -3.66 -2.78
C ALA A 435 10.11 -5.17 -2.74
N PRO A 436 11.19 -5.66 -3.38
CA PRO A 436 11.54 -7.08 -3.39
C PRO A 436 11.65 -7.69 -1.99
N ARG A 437 12.21 -6.94 -1.03
CA ARG A 437 12.34 -7.38 0.35
C ARG A 437 10.98 -7.71 0.99
N LEU A 438 9.94 -6.91 0.71
CA LEU A 438 8.59 -7.16 1.24
C LEU A 438 7.99 -8.43 0.66
N TYR A 439 8.18 -8.66 -0.64
CA TYR A 439 7.73 -9.90 -1.29
C TYR A 439 8.27 -11.14 -0.60
N TYR A 440 9.59 -11.20 -0.35
CA TYR A 440 10.20 -12.35 0.30
C TYR A 440 9.81 -12.50 1.77
N LEU A 441 9.65 -11.38 2.50
CA LEU A 441 9.20 -11.41 3.90
C LEU A 441 7.76 -11.93 3.99
N ILE A 442 6.82 -11.41 3.19
CA ILE A 442 5.44 -11.88 3.21
C ILE A 442 5.37 -13.35 2.83
N ARG A 443 6.11 -13.75 1.79
CA ARG A 443 6.14 -15.16 1.35
C ARG A 443 6.70 -16.10 2.41
N GLN A 444 7.59 -15.62 3.27
CA GLN A 444 8.17 -16.40 4.38
C GLN A 444 7.22 -16.51 5.57
N TYR A 445 6.50 -15.42 5.92
CA TYR A 445 5.73 -15.33 7.15
C TYR A 445 4.22 -15.52 6.97
N ASP A 446 3.69 -15.38 5.75
CA ASP A 446 2.28 -15.58 5.43
C ASP A 446 2.12 -16.76 4.45
N PRO A 447 1.74 -17.96 4.94
CA PRO A 447 1.58 -19.15 4.09
C PRO A 447 0.47 -18.98 3.04
N GLU A 448 -0.56 -18.16 3.30
CA GLU A 448 -1.67 -17.94 2.37
C GLU A 448 -1.26 -17.07 1.17
N PHE A 449 -0.23 -16.25 1.34
CA PHE A 449 0.26 -15.38 0.29
C PHE A 449 0.63 -16.15 -0.99
N GLY A 450 1.33 -17.28 -0.85
CA GLY A 450 1.75 -18.10 -1.98
C GLY A 450 0.59 -18.78 -2.73
N GLU A 451 -0.56 -18.98 -2.08
CA GLU A 451 -1.77 -19.51 -2.69
C GLU A 451 -2.52 -18.46 -3.52
N LEU A 452 -2.52 -17.20 -3.06
CA LEU A 452 -3.26 -16.10 -3.66
C LEU A 452 -2.44 -15.32 -4.70
N PHE A 453 -1.14 -15.13 -4.47
CA PHE A 453 -0.24 -14.34 -5.32
C PHE A 453 0.83 -15.22 -5.96
N LYS A 454 0.40 -16.07 -6.90
CA LYS A 454 1.27 -17.04 -7.57
C LYS A 454 2.21 -16.43 -8.60
N VAL A 455 1.95 -15.19 -9.04
CA VAL A 455 2.72 -14.52 -10.09
C VAL A 455 3.56 -13.40 -9.49
N GLY A 456 4.88 -13.53 -9.60
CA GLY A 456 5.83 -12.47 -9.27
C GLY A 456 6.30 -11.76 -10.55
N ALA A 457 5.94 -10.49 -10.74
CA ALA A 457 6.45 -9.66 -11.83
C ALA A 457 7.66 -8.87 -11.32
N ASP A 458 8.86 -9.34 -11.67
CA ASP A 458 10.13 -8.81 -11.20
C ASP A 458 10.64 -7.69 -12.12
N PHE A 459 10.64 -6.47 -11.61
CA PHE A 459 11.08 -5.26 -12.29
C PHE A 459 12.57 -5.06 -12.08
N ALA A 460 13.34 -5.16 -13.17
CA ALA A 460 14.76 -4.89 -13.16
C ALA A 460 15.04 -3.41 -12.83
N HIS A 461 16.15 -3.16 -12.13
CA HIS A 461 16.65 -1.82 -11.86
C HIS A 461 17.71 -1.37 -12.89
N ARG A 462 18.18 -2.29 -13.76
CA ARG A 462 19.19 -2.07 -14.81
C ARG A 462 18.94 -2.94 -16.02
N MET A 463 19.43 -2.50 -17.17
CA MET A 463 19.43 -3.24 -18.43
C MET A 463 20.81 -3.20 -19.09
N ASP A 464 21.04 -4.02 -20.12
CA ASP A 464 22.30 -4.03 -20.86
C ASP A 464 22.50 -2.72 -21.64
N ARG A 465 23.74 -2.25 -21.71
CA ARG A 465 24.17 -1.10 -22.50
C ARG A 465 24.69 -1.55 -23.85
N ASP A 466 23.81 -1.98 -24.73
CA ASP A 466 24.11 -2.27 -26.13
C ASP A 466 23.55 -1.17 -27.06
N PRO A 467 23.91 -1.14 -28.34
CA PRO A 467 23.47 -0.11 -29.28
C PRO A 467 21.94 -0.01 -29.42
N ASP A 468 21.22 -1.13 -29.38
CA ASP A 468 19.76 -1.17 -29.51
C ASP A 468 19.08 -0.59 -28.25
N ASN A 469 19.55 -0.95 -27.08
CA ASN A 469 19.08 -0.39 -25.83
C ASN A 469 19.43 1.09 -25.69
N GLN A 470 20.58 1.56 -26.20
CA GLN A 470 20.91 2.99 -26.22
C GLN A 470 19.98 3.78 -27.14
N LYS A 471 19.60 3.25 -28.32
CA LYS A 471 18.59 3.82 -29.21
C LYS A 471 17.19 3.81 -28.56
N ALA A 472 16.81 2.74 -27.90
CA ALA A 472 15.54 2.69 -27.16
C ALA A 472 15.54 3.69 -25.99
N TYR A 473 16.68 3.88 -25.32
CA TYR A 473 16.84 4.85 -24.24
C TYR A 473 16.71 6.30 -24.74
N SER A 474 17.19 6.63 -25.95
CA SER A 474 16.98 7.95 -26.53
C SER A 474 15.51 8.25 -26.79
N ARG A 475 14.72 7.27 -27.25
CA ARG A 475 13.27 7.38 -27.39
C ARG A 475 12.57 7.51 -26.02
N LEU A 476 13.06 6.81 -24.99
CA LEU A 476 12.57 6.98 -23.64
C LEU A 476 12.76 8.42 -23.14
N ILE A 477 13.97 8.99 -23.35
CA ILE A 477 14.26 10.40 -23.01
C ILE A 477 13.29 11.33 -23.74
N ALA A 478 13.08 11.12 -25.03
CA ALA A 478 12.17 11.89 -25.85
C ALA A 478 10.72 11.83 -25.31
N GLY A 479 10.23 10.63 -25.00
CA GLY A 479 8.88 10.43 -24.43
C GLY A 479 8.71 11.10 -23.07
N VAL A 480 9.73 11.02 -22.19
CA VAL A 480 9.72 11.72 -20.89
C VAL A 480 9.74 13.23 -21.09
N ALA A 481 10.58 13.75 -22.00
CA ALA A 481 10.68 15.18 -22.24
C ALA A 481 9.34 15.75 -22.73
N ARG A 482 8.65 15.08 -23.66
CA ARG A 482 7.32 15.48 -24.14
C ARG A 482 6.26 15.42 -23.04
N LYS A 483 6.20 14.32 -22.29
CA LYS A 483 5.23 14.16 -21.21
C LYS A 483 5.37 15.23 -20.14
N GLU A 484 6.59 15.58 -19.80
CA GLU A 484 6.94 16.57 -18.78
C GLU A 484 7.00 18.00 -19.35
N LYS A 485 6.79 18.19 -20.68
CA LYS A 485 6.86 19.49 -21.39
C LYS A 485 8.22 20.18 -21.22
N LEU A 486 9.29 19.40 -21.27
CA LEU A 486 10.66 19.87 -21.23
C LEU A 486 11.11 20.32 -22.65
N TYR A 487 12.17 21.12 -22.70
CA TYR A 487 12.86 21.40 -23.96
C TYR A 487 13.43 20.12 -24.57
N PRO A 488 13.53 20.05 -25.90
CA PRO A 488 14.14 18.91 -26.57
C PRO A 488 15.62 18.79 -26.23
N PHE A 489 16.11 17.57 -26.17
CA PHE A 489 17.51 17.23 -25.89
C PHE A 489 18.27 17.05 -27.18
N GLY A 490 19.44 17.69 -27.28
CA GLY A 490 20.38 17.41 -28.36
C GLY A 490 20.95 16.00 -28.27
N ARG A 491 21.39 15.42 -29.39
CA ARG A 491 21.96 14.07 -29.42
C ARG A 491 23.16 13.91 -28.48
N ASP A 492 23.97 14.95 -28.33
CA ASP A 492 25.09 15.01 -27.40
C ASP A 492 24.64 15.08 -25.94
N ALA A 493 23.56 15.79 -25.63
CA ALA A 493 22.93 15.78 -24.32
C ALA A 493 22.33 14.40 -23.99
N VAL A 494 21.69 13.74 -24.97
CA VAL A 494 21.20 12.36 -24.84
C VAL A 494 22.35 11.40 -24.54
N ALA A 495 23.47 11.49 -25.26
CA ALA A 495 24.66 10.69 -25.01
C ALA A 495 25.16 10.87 -23.57
N LYS A 496 25.20 12.11 -23.07
CA LYS A 496 25.60 12.43 -21.70
C LYS A 496 24.64 11.87 -20.65
N VAL A 497 23.34 11.90 -20.90
CA VAL A 497 22.33 11.28 -20.03
C VAL A 497 22.52 9.76 -19.96
N ILE A 498 22.83 9.11 -21.10
CA ILE A 498 23.10 7.67 -21.18
C ILE A 498 24.36 7.31 -20.36
N GLU A 499 25.42 8.12 -20.46
CA GLU A 499 26.63 7.93 -19.64
C GLU A 499 26.33 8.08 -18.14
N GLN A 500 25.54 9.08 -17.78
CA GLN A 500 25.11 9.26 -16.38
C GLN A 500 24.23 8.11 -15.90
N SER A 501 23.40 7.56 -16.76
CA SER A 501 22.60 6.35 -16.46
C SER A 501 23.50 5.15 -16.11
N ALA A 502 24.56 4.93 -16.87
CA ALA A 502 25.56 3.88 -16.56
C ALA A 502 26.33 4.18 -15.25
N ARG A 503 26.65 5.44 -15.01
CA ARG A 503 27.27 5.87 -13.75
C ARG A 503 26.38 5.60 -12.54
N MET A 504 25.07 5.84 -12.65
CA MET A 504 24.10 5.58 -11.58
C MET A 504 24.03 4.10 -11.18
N VAL A 505 24.25 3.19 -12.12
CA VAL A 505 24.32 1.74 -11.85
C VAL A 505 25.69 1.31 -11.35
N GLY A 506 26.73 2.11 -11.57
CA GLY A 506 28.12 1.76 -11.27
C GLY A 506 28.65 0.62 -12.13
N ASP A 507 28.21 0.55 -13.39
CA ASP A 507 28.62 -0.48 -14.35
C ASP A 507 28.59 0.11 -15.78
N SER A 508 29.76 0.14 -16.44
CA SER A 508 29.87 0.72 -17.77
C SER A 508 29.12 -0.02 -18.86
N ARG A 509 28.70 -1.28 -18.61
CA ARG A 509 27.97 -2.15 -19.52
C ARG A 509 26.47 -2.20 -19.25
N LYS A 510 25.97 -1.42 -18.28
CA LYS A 510 24.57 -1.40 -17.89
C LYS A 510 24.02 0.03 -17.94
N LEU A 511 22.70 0.14 -18.08
CA LEU A 511 21.95 1.39 -17.98
C LEU A 511 20.92 1.27 -16.86
N SER A 512 20.70 2.36 -16.16
CA SER A 512 19.67 2.45 -15.13
C SER A 512 18.27 2.51 -15.77
N VAL A 513 17.34 1.74 -15.24
CA VAL A 513 15.92 1.87 -15.53
C VAL A 513 15.16 2.51 -14.36
N HIS A 514 15.88 3.24 -13.50
CA HIS A 514 15.29 4.01 -12.41
C HIS A 514 14.66 5.30 -12.97
N MET A 515 13.40 5.21 -13.37
CA MET A 515 12.67 6.25 -14.10
C MET A 515 12.61 7.59 -13.37
N GLN A 516 12.47 7.58 -12.05
CA GLN A 516 12.43 8.80 -11.26
C GLN A 516 13.76 9.54 -11.33
N GLY A 517 14.87 8.85 -11.11
CA GLY A 517 16.21 9.46 -11.18
C GLY A 517 16.52 10.02 -12.57
N LEU A 518 16.09 9.31 -13.63
CA LEU A 518 16.20 9.80 -15.00
C LEU A 518 15.34 11.05 -15.20
N THR A 519 14.07 11.01 -14.83
CA THR A 519 13.15 12.14 -14.99
C THR A 519 13.63 13.39 -14.24
N ASP A 520 14.16 13.23 -13.04
CA ASP A 520 14.69 14.32 -12.25
C ASP A 520 15.94 14.93 -12.91
N LEU A 521 16.84 14.10 -13.47
CA LEU A 521 17.98 14.59 -14.23
C LEU A 521 17.53 15.40 -15.46
N LEU A 522 16.55 14.92 -16.19
CA LEU A 522 16.02 15.64 -17.37
C LEU A 522 15.37 16.96 -16.99
N ARG A 523 14.57 17.00 -15.93
CA ARG A 523 13.96 18.24 -15.41
C ARG A 523 15.01 19.26 -14.95
N GLU A 524 16.03 18.81 -14.22
CA GLU A 524 17.12 19.67 -13.78
C GLU A 524 17.96 20.20 -14.96
N SER A 525 18.15 19.38 -15.99
CA SER A 525 18.85 19.79 -17.22
C SER A 525 18.04 20.83 -18.01
N ASP A 526 16.73 20.66 -18.12
CA ASP A 526 15.83 21.65 -18.73
C ASP A 526 15.84 22.97 -17.95
N TYR A 527 15.83 22.93 -16.62
CA TYR A 527 15.97 24.11 -15.79
C TYR A 527 17.23 24.94 -16.14
N TRP A 528 18.38 24.28 -16.28
CA TRP A 528 19.62 24.97 -16.63
C TRP A 528 19.61 25.48 -18.06
N ALA A 529 19.06 24.74 -19.03
CA ALA A 529 18.90 25.20 -20.40
C ALA A 529 18.05 26.50 -20.46
N ARG A 530 16.94 26.55 -19.71
CA ARG A 530 16.10 27.75 -19.60
C ARG A 530 16.82 28.93 -18.99
N GLN A 531 17.64 28.69 -17.94
CA GLN A 531 18.47 29.73 -17.32
C GLN A 531 19.54 30.28 -18.29
N ASN A 532 20.06 29.43 -19.16
CA ASN A 532 21.02 29.82 -20.17
C ASN A 532 20.40 30.46 -21.43
N GLY A 533 19.03 30.57 -21.49
CA GLY A 533 18.32 31.16 -22.60
C GLY A 533 18.36 30.33 -23.90
N THR A 534 18.57 28.99 -23.78
CA THR A 534 18.57 28.06 -24.90
C THR A 534 17.19 27.42 -25.04
N GLU A 535 16.77 27.12 -26.27
CA GLU A 535 15.52 26.40 -26.55
C GLU A 535 15.72 24.88 -26.69
N ARG A 536 16.94 24.42 -26.41
CA ARG A 536 17.35 23.01 -26.51
C ARG A 536 18.34 22.69 -25.40
N VAL A 537 18.19 21.54 -24.77
CA VAL A 537 19.12 21.05 -23.73
C VAL A 537 20.41 20.56 -24.40
N ARG A 538 21.54 21.02 -23.92
CA ARG A 538 22.91 20.67 -24.38
C ARG A 538 23.63 19.86 -23.32
N THR A 539 24.80 19.31 -23.68
CA THR A 539 25.68 18.56 -22.78
C THR A 539 26.06 19.35 -21.52
N GLU A 540 26.34 20.67 -21.69
CA GLU A 540 26.71 21.53 -20.58
C GLU A 540 25.59 21.70 -19.55
N ASP A 541 24.32 21.73 -20.01
CA ASP A 541 23.15 21.84 -19.14
C ASP A 541 22.95 20.55 -18.33
N VAL A 542 23.17 19.38 -18.96
CA VAL A 542 23.14 18.08 -18.28
C VAL A 542 24.28 17.99 -17.25
N GLN A 543 25.49 18.40 -17.63
CA GLN A 543 26.63 18.39 -16.72
C GLN A 543 26.39 19.36 -15.54
N LYS A 544 25.84 20.53 -15.81
CA LYS A 544 25.50 21.51 -14.77
C LYS A 544 24.45 20.98 -13.80
N ALA A 545 23.46 20.22 -14.32
CA ALA A 545 22.45 19.56 -13.47
C ALA A 545 23.11 18.54 -12.53
N ILE A 546 24.04 17.71 -13.06
CA ILE A 546 24.79 16.73 -12.27
C ILE A 546 25.60 17.43 -11.17
N ASP A 547 26.38 18.45 -11.55
CA ASP A 547 27.24 19.17 -10.61
C ASP A 547 26.44 19.88 -9.52
N ALA A 548 25.33 20.52 -9.89
CA ALA A 548 24.46 21.20 -8.96
C ALA A 548 23.76 20.22 -7.99
N ARG A 549 23.41 19.01 -8.46
CA ARG A 549 22.87 17.95 -7.60
C ARG A 549 23.91 17.47 -6.60
N ILE A 550 25.13 17.24 -7.04
CA ILE A 550 26.25 16.88 -6.17
C ILE A 550 26.46 17.99 -5.12
N PHE A 551 26.56 19.22 -5.54
CA PHE A 551 26.79 20.37 -4.64
C PHE A 551 25.71 20.52 -3.55
N ARG A 552 24.45 20.21 -3.88
CA ARG A 552 23.37 20.25 -2.88
C ARG A 552 23.45 19.12 -1.85
N SER A 553 24.16 18.03 -2.16
CA SER A 553 24.18 16.81 -1.34
C SER A 553 25.52 16.56 -0.64
N ASP A 554 26.60 17.25 -1.03
CA ASP A 554 27.98 16.87 -0.70
C ASP A 554 28.58 17.59 0.53
N ARG A 555 27.79 18.32 1.27
CA ARG A 555 28.26 19.09 2.45
C ARG A 555 29.08 18.22 3.42
N LEU A 556 28.65 16.99 3.70
CA LEU A 556 29.39 16.11 4.61
C LEU A 556 30.73 15.69 4.00
N ARG A 557 30.79 15.43 2.68
CA ARG A 557 32.02 15.17 1.96
C ARG A 557 33.01 16.34 2.10
N GLU A 558 32.54 17.57 1.85
CA GLU A 558 33.36 18.77 1.99
C GLU A 558 33.92 18.94 3.42
N MET A 559 33.09 18.75 4.43
CA MET A 559 33.52 18.81 5.84
C MET A 559 34.59 17.77 6.17
N MET A 560 34.45 16.54 5.67
CA MET A 560 35.46 15.48 5.88
C MET A 560 36.74 15.78 5.12
N GLN A 561 36.66 16.24 3.90
CA GLN A 561 37.82 16.67 3.12
C GLN A 561 38.54 17.85 3.78
N GLU A 562 37.78 18.78 4.38
CA GLU A 562 38.39 19.88 5.14
C GLU A 562 39.16 19.37 6.37
N GLN A 563 38.66 18.41 7.11
CA GLN A 563 39.37 17.79 8.23
C GLN A 563 40.66 17.10 7.80
N ILE A 564 40.66 16.45 6.62
CA ILE A 564 41.88 15.85 6.06
C ILE A 564 42.86 16.92 5.62
N ARG A 565 42.41 18.01 4.96
CA ARG A 565 43.29 19.12 4.51
C ARG A 565 43.92 19.89 5.69
N ARG A 566 43.24 19.92 6.82
CA ARG A 566 43.73 20.55 8.05
C ARG A 566 44.51 19.60 8.96
N ASP A 567 44.82 18.38 8.49
CA ASP A 567 45.49 17.34 9.26
C ASP A 567 44.85 17.02 10.61
N VAL A 568 43.51 17.23 10.73
CA VAL A 568 42.73 16.72 11.83
C VAL A 568 42.53 15.23 11.69
N ILE A 569 42.24 14.77 10.46
CA ILE A 569 42.29 13.37 10.04
C ILE A 569 43.59 13.18 9.25
N LEU A 570 44.44 12.30 9.72
CA LEU A 570 45.77 12.09 9.18
C LEU A 570 45.73 11.09 8.01
N ILE A 571 45.88 11.59 6.80
CA ILE A 571 46.03 10.81 5.57
C ILE A 571 47.32 11.29 4.91
N ASP A 572 48.28 10.40 4.63
CA ASP A 572 49.49 10.71 3.91
C ASP A 572 49.27 10.47 2.42
N THR A 573 49.68 11.38 1.58
CA THR A 573 49.61 11.29 0.10
C THR A 573 50.99 11.28 -0.55
N GLU A 574 52.04 11.21 0.27
CA GLU A 574 53.45 11.22 -0.17
C GLU A 574 54.32 10.39 0.79
N GLY A 575 55.51 10.04 0.33
CA GLY A 575 56.47 9.31 1.14
C GLY A 575 56.18 7.82 1.28
N SER A 576 56.85 7.16 2.24
CA SER A 576 56.74 5.71 2.46
C SER A 576 56.80 5.39 3.96
N LYS A 577 55.99 4.45 4.42
CA LYS A 577 55.95 4.05 5.84
C LYS A 577 55.78 2.53 5.98
N VAL A 578 56.42 1.94 6.98
CA VAL A 578 56.30 0.52 7.31
C VAL A 578 55.03 0.27 8.09
N GLY A 579 54.23 -0.69 7.65
CA GLY A 579 53.01 -1.12 8.31
C GLY A 579 51.87 -0.08 8.28
N GLN A 580 51.89 0.85 7.31
CA GLN A 580 50.82 1.84 7.14
C GLN A 580 50.38 1.91 5.67
N ILE A 581 49.08 2.03 5.40
CA ILE A 581 48.48 2.12 4.08
C ILE A 581 47.22 2.97 4.10
N ASN A 582 46.85 3.55 2.95
CA ASN A 582 45.57 4.21 2.74
C ASN A 582 44.53 3.18 2.23
N GLY A 583 43.60 2.81 3.05
CA GLY A 583 42.42 2.04 2.65
C GLY A 583 41.27 2.96 2.18
N LEU A 584 40.33 2.45 1.40
CA LEU A 584 39.21 3.22 0.85
C LEU A 584 37.87 2.64 1.29
N SER A 585 37.01 3.49 1.81
CA SER A 585 35.64 3.20 2.17
C SER A 585 34.65 4.09 1.40
N VAL A 586 33.38 3.70 1.38
CA VAL A 586 32.27 4.49 0.82
C VAL A 586 31.30 4.85 1.92
N ILE A 587 30.88 6.11 1.96
CA ILE A 587 29.81 6.61 2.82
C ILE A 587 28.58 6.85 1.96
N MET A 588 27.46 6.27 2.35
CA MET A 588 26.17 6.41 1.66
C MET A 588 25.23 7.31 2.47
N LEU A 589 24.69 8.35 1.83
CA LEU A 589 23.77 9.32 2.40
C LEU A 589 22.51 9.42 1.52
N GLY A 590 21.56 8.50 1.74
CA GLY A 590 20.42 8.39 0.83
C GLY A 590 20.88 8.10 -0.61
N ASP A 591 20.59 9.02 -1.53
CA ASP A 591 20.93 8.90 -2.95
C ASP A 591 22.34 9.39 -3.30
N PHE A 592 23.11 9.89 -2.33
CA PHE A 592 24.46 10.40 -2.54
C PHE A 592 25.47 9.48 -1.86
N ALA A 593 26.51 9.11 -2.61
CA ALA A 593 27.61 8.30 -2.10
C ALA A 593 28.95 8.98 -2.44
N PHE A 594 29.92 8.87 -1.54
CA PHE A 594 31.27 9.37 -1.77
C PHE A 594 32.32 8.51 -1.09
N GLY A 595 33.50 8.49 -1.68
CA GLY A 595 34.65 7.76 -1.15
C GLY A 595 35.40 8.53 -0.06
N ARG A 596 35.94 7.78 0.90
CA ARG A 596 36.76 8.31 1.99
C ARG A 596 38.02 7.48 2.14
N PRO A 597 39.23 8.08 2.09
CA PRO A 597 40.44 7.38 2.51
C PRO A 597 40.47 7.25 4.03
N SER A 598 40.99 6.13 4.50
CA SER A 598 41.26 5.83 5.91
C SER A 598 42.65 5.29 6.05
N ARG A 599 43.39 5.75 7.06
CA ARG A 599 44.70 5.22 7.38
C ARG A 599 44.56 3.91 8.13
N ILE A 600 45.12 2.84 7.57
CA ILE A 600 45.16 1.51 8.19
C ILE A 600 46.62 1.29 8.65
N THR A 601 46.80 0.84 9.88
CA THR A 601 48.11 0.47 10.43
C THR A 601 48.14 -0.95 10.91
N ALA A 602 49.28 -1.61 10.70
CA ALA A 602 49.59 -2.93 11.22
C ALA A 602 50.82 -2.84 12.14
N ARG A 603 50.73 -3.44 13.32
CA ARG A 603 51.85 -3.62 14.25
C ARG A 603 52.00 -5.09 14.61
N ILE A 604 53.23 -5.52 14.69
CA ILE A 604 53.57 -6.90 15.03
C ILE A 604 54.41 -6.98 16.29
N ARG A 605 54.20 -8.03 17.02
CA ARG A 605 55.01 -8.41 18.21
C ARG A 605 55.10 -9.91 18.31
N LEU A 606 56.00 -10.39 19.21
CA LEU A 606 56.04 -11.81 19.56
C LEU A 606 54.70 -12.25 20.16
N GLY A 607 54.14 -13.40 19.71
CA GLY A 607 52.83 -13.84 20.14
C GLY A 607 52.51 -15.30 19.83
N LYS A 608 51.26 -15.68 19.88
CA LYS A 608 50.79 -17.07 19.75
C LYS A 608 50.23 -17.40 18.35
N GLY A 609 50.34 -16.50 17.41
CA GLY A 609 49.80 -16.65 16.03
C GLY A 609 48.45 -15.93 15.83
N ASP A 610 48.20 -14.89 16.60
CA ASP A 610 46.92 -14.19 16.58
C ASP A 610 47.05 -12.91 15.76
N VAL A 611 46.11 -12.70 14.87
CA VAL A 611 45.86 -11.41 14.21
C VAL A 611 44.64 -10.78 14.90
N VAL A 612 44.90 -9.73 15.68
CA VAL A 612 43.92 -8.99 16.43
C VAL A 612 43.40 -7.82 15.59
N ASP A 613 42.15 -7.87 15.23
CA ASP A 613 41.41 -6.77 14.61
C ASP A 613 40.80 -5.91 15.72
N ILE A 614 41.30 -4.67 15.84
CA ILE A 614 40.91 -3.77 16.91
C ILE A 614 39.43 -3.38 16.77
N GLU A 615 38.95 -3.15 15.55
CA GLU A 615 37.54 -2.84 15.28
C GLU A 615 36.60 -3.96 15.79
N ARG A 616 36.99 -5.20 15.60
CA ARG A 616 36.21 -6.35 16.11
C ARG A 616 36.25 -6.42 17.65
N GLU A 617 37.40 -6.22 18.27
CA GLU A 617 37.55 -6.30 19.74
C GLU A 617 36.75 -5.21 20.47
N VAL A 618 36.53 -4.06 19.85
CA VAL A 618 35.73 -2.96 20.38
C VAL A 618 34.29 -2.93 19.82
N ALA A 619 33.83 -4.01 19.16
CA ALA A 619 32.50 -4.15 18.56
C ALA A 619 32.14 -3.07 17.53
N MET A 620 33.12 -2.53 16.83
CA MET A 620 32.98 -1.61 15.72
C MET A 620 33.12 -2.30 14.35
N GLY A 621 33.66 -3.52 14.30
CA GLY A 621 33.78 -4.34 13.10
C GLY A 621 32.54 -5.18 12.86
N GLY A 622 31.92 -5.04 11.69
CA GLY A 622 30.80 -5.88 11.25
C GLY A 622 31.22 -7.32 10.95
N PRO A 623 30.25 -8.23 10.77
CA PRO A 623 30.53 -9.66 10.52
C PRO A 623 31.31 -9.90 9.22
N ILE A 624 31.06 -9.09 8.17
CA ILE A 624 31.73 -9.24 6.88
C ILE A 624 33.18 -8.77 6.98
N HIS A 625 33.46 -7.68 7.70
CA HIS A 625 34.80 -7.21 7.98
C HIS A 625 35.60 -8.25 8.78
N SER A 626 35.05 -8.77 9.88
CA SER A 626 35.68 -9.82 10.70
C SER A 626 35.99 -11.09 9.89
N LYS A 627 35.13 -11.47 8.95
CA LYS A 627 35.39 -12.55 8.00
C LYS A 627 36.61 -12.25 7.11
N GLY A 628 36.76 -11.02 6.61
CA GLY A 628 37.89 -10.59 5.84
C GLY A 628 39.23 -10.79 6.60
N VAL A 629 39.26 -10.34 7.87
CA VAL A 629 40.46 -10.50 8.73
C VAL A 629 40.80 -11.98 8.99
N LEU A 630 39.84 -12.85 9.17
CA LEU A 630 40.06 -14.28 9.31
C LEU A 630 40.62 -14.91 8.03
N ILE A 631 40.16 -14.46 6.86
CA ILE A 631 40.63 -14.92 5.55
C ILE A 631 42.12 -14.55 5.37
N LEU A 632 42.51 -13.30 5.67
CA LEU A 632 43.90 -12.88 5.53
C LEU A 632 44.84 -13.63 6.52
N ALA A 633 44.36 -13.94 7.73
CA ALA A 633 45.10 -14.76 8.70
C ALA A 633 45.31 -16.20 8.16
N GLY A 634 44.28 -16.77 7.53
CA GLY A 634 44.39 -18.06 6.84
C GLY A 634 45.39 -18.07 5.70
N TYR A 635 45.37 -17.01 4.85
CA TYR A 635 46.34 -16.83 3.76
C TYR A 635 47.79 -16.77 4.28
N LEU A 636 48.07 -15.97 5.32
CA LEU A 636 49.38 -15.89 5.93
C LEU A 636 49.89 -17.23 6.45
N GLY A 637 49.01 -17.94 7.18
CA GLY A 637 49.33 -19.27 7.73
C GLY A 637 49.64 -20.28 6.64
N ALA A 638 48.81 -20.37 5.64
CA ALA A 638 48.97 -21.31 4.52
C ALA A 638 50.20 -21.02 3.67
N ARG A 639 50.54 -19.75 3.43
CA ARG A 639 51.62 -19.38 2.54
C ARG A 639 53.01 -19.36 3.20
N TYR A 640 53.12 -18.85 4.42
CA TYR A 640 54.39 -18.57 5.04
C TYR A 640 54.72 -19.39 6.30
N ALA A 641 53.75 -20.08 6.87
CA ALA A 641 53.92 -20.79 8.15
C ALA A 641 53.82 -22.32 8.02
N MET A 642 54.11 -22.88 6.86
CA MET A 642 54.08 -24.35 6.64
C MET A 642 55.13 -25.11 7.44
N HIS A 643 56.27 -24.49 7.74
CA HIS A 643 57.41 -25.17 8.38
C HIS A 643 57.65 -24.73 9.82
N HIS A 644 56.93 -23.72 10.28
CA HIS A 644 56.99 -23.24 11.68
C HIS A 644 55.66 -22.60 12.08
N PRO A 645 55.29 -22.66 13.38
CA PRO A 645 54.07 -22.04 13.81
C PRO A 645 54.12 -20.53 13.67
N LEU A 646 53.03 -19.91 13.30
CA LEU A 646 52.87 -18.46 13.41
C LEU A 646 53.17 -18.04 14.85
N SER A 647 54.21 -17.27 15.07
CA SER A 647 54.69 -16.85 16.40
C SER A 647 54.61 -15.34 16.57
N LEU A 648 53.71 -14.70 15.88
CA LEU A 648 53.38 -13.27 15.95
C LEU A 648 52.07 -13.01 16.71
N SER A 649 51.98 -11.83 17.25
CA SER A 649 50.66 -11.20 17.59
C SER A 649 50.64 -9.89 16.77
N ALA A 650 49.76 -9.81 15.84
CA ALA A 650 49.57 -8.63 15.00
C ALA A 650 48.31 -7.86 15.46
N SER A 651 48.35 -6.54 15.40
CA SER A 651 47.17 -5.70 15.55
C SER A 651 46.99 -4.89 14.26
N LEU A 652 45.74 -4.89 13.79
CA LEU A 652 45.25 -4.09 12.66
C LEU A 652 44.29 -3.06 13.21
N VAL A 653 44.30 -1.84 12.66
CA VAL A 653 43.40 -0.77 13.07
C VAL A 653 43.19 0.23 11.95
N PHE A 654 41.93 0.70 11.82
CA PHE A 654 41.57 1.88 11.05
C PHE A 654 41.75 3.10 11.93
N GLU A 655 42.86 3.77 11.79
CA GLU A 655 43.19 4.92 12.60
C GLU A 655 42.11 6.03 12.42
N GLN A 656 41.72 6.66 13.48
CA GLN A 656 40.72 7.73 13.47
C GLN A 656 39.39 7.33 12.81
N SER A 657 38.97 6.06 12.90
CA SER A 657 37.65 5.61 12.56
C SER A 657 36.81 5.52 13.83
N TYR A 658 35.75 6.32 13.91
CA TYR A 658 34.86 6.38 15.07
C TYR A 658 33.43 5.91 14.74
N SER A 659 33.25 5.38 13.56
CA SER A 659 32.02 4.75 13.08
C SER A 659 32.29 3.28 12.76
N GLY A 660 31.25 2.45 12.79
CA GLY A 660 31.40 1.03 12.44
C GLY A 660 31.98 0.83 11.05
N VAL A 661 32.85 -0.19 10.94
CA VAL A 661 33.41 -0.65 9.65
C VAL A 661 32.78 -1.98 9.30
N ASP A 662 32.14 -2.09 8.15
CA ASP A 662 31.64 -3.37 7.63
C ASP A 662 32.02 -3.55 6.15
N GLY A 663 32.09 -4.82 5.71
CA GLY A 663 32.57 -5.19 4.40
C GLY A 663 34.03 -5.67 4.41
N ASP A 664 34.33 -6.52 3.46
CA ASP A 664 35.65 -7.14 3.29
C ASP A 664 36.59 -6.38 2.31
N SER A 665 36.13 -5.25 1.78
CA SER A 665 36.78 -4.50 0.70
C SER A 665 38.10 -3.83 1.12
N ALA A 666 38.46 -3.83 2.39
CA ALA A 666 39.71 -3.35 2.91
C ALA A 666 40.73 -4.47 3.18
N SER A 667 40.36 -5.75 3.08
CA SER A 667 41.20 -6.88 3.48
C SER A 667 42.49 -6.97 2.68
N SER A 668 42.54 -6.51 1.42
CA SER A 668 43.79 -6.37 0.68
C SER A 668 44.73 -5.30 1.29
N ALA A 669 44.16 -4.15 1.67
CA ALA A 669 44.94 -3.08 2.30
C ALA A 669 45.50 -3.51 3.65
N GLU A 670 44.68 -4.16 4.48
CA GLU A 670 45.08 -4.73 5.78
C GLU A 670 46.19 -5.78 5.61
N LEU A 671 46.06 -6.66 4.61
CA LEU A 671 47.08 -7.67 4.31
C LEU A 671 48.39 -7.01 3.89
N TYR A 672 48.36 -6.00 2.99
CA TYR A 672 49.57 -5.29 2.59
C TYR A 672 50.24 -4.57 3.76
N ALA A 673 49.48 -3.89 4.64
CA ALA A 673 50.03 -3.30 5.83
C ALA A 673 50.74 -4.34 6.71
N LEU A 674 50.14 -5.51 6.86
CA LEU A 674 50.66 -6.61 7.66
C LEU A 674 51.93 -7.22 7.04
N LEU A 675 51.94 -7.49 5.71
CA LEU A 675 53.14 -7.97 4.98
C LEU A 675 54.27 -6.96 5.09
N SER A 676 54.02 -5.65 4.93
CA SER A 676 54.98 -4.59 5.14
C SER A 676 55.56 -4.57 6.55
N ALA A 677 54.72 -4.74 7.55
CA ALA A 677 55.14 -4.77 8.96
C ALA A 677 56.03 -6.00 9.25
N ILE A 678 55.71 -7.17 8.70
CA ILE A 678 56.47 -8.42 8.88
C ILE A 678 57.80 -8.34 8.13
N ALA A 679 57.80 -7.83 6.87
CA ALA A 679 58.98 -7.72 6.05
C ALA A 679 59.87 -6.51 6.43
N GLU A 680 59.39 -5.60 7.28
CA GLU A 680 60.03 -4.30 7.59
C GLU A 680 60.34 -3.47 6.32
N VAL A 681 59.44 -3.54 5.32
CA VAL A 681 59.56 -2.83 4.05
C VAL A 681 58.51 -1.71 3.98
N PRO A 682 58.91 -0.45 3.70
CA PRO A 682 57.96 0.65 3.64
C PRO A 682 57.07 0.57 2.41
N ILE A 683 55.80 0.97 2.59
CA ILE A 683 54.78 1.11 1.53
C ILE A 683 54.65 2.56 1.12
N LYS A 684 54.51 2.82 -0.17
CA LYS A 684 54.25 4.14 -0.76
C LYS A 684 52.92 4.69 -0.25
N GLN A 685 52.94 5.88 0.38
CA GLN A 685 51.77 6.54 0.88
C GLN A 685 51.04 7.39 -0.17
N SER A 686 51.66 7.58 -1.35
CA SER A 686 51.03 8.16 -2.54
C SER A 686 49.96 7.28 -3.15
N LEU A 687 49.86 6.01 -2.73
CA LEU A 687 48.89 5.05 -3.23
C LEU A 687 47.81 4.74 -2.18
N ALA A 688 46.58 4.60 -2.65
CA ALA A 688 45.46 4.05 -1.85
C ALA A 688 45.00 2.71 -2.42
N VAL A 689 44.43 1.87 -1.59
CA VAL A 689 44.10 0.49 -1.95
C VAL A 689 42.66 0.16 -1.60
N THR A 690 42.00 -0.55 -2.49
CA THR A 690 40.73 -1.23 -2.18
C THR A 690 40.70 -2.57 -2.90
N GLY A 691 40.15 -3.56 -2.23
CA GLY A 691 40.00 -4.93 -2.75
C GLY A 691 39.73 -5.91 -1.65
N SER A 692 38.95 -6.94 -1.91
CA SER A 692 38.82 -8.11 -1.05
C SER A 692 39.85 -9.16 -1.48
N VAL A 693 40.29 -10.02 -0.54
CA VAL A 693 41.26 -11.08 -0.80
C VAL A 693 40.69 -12.42 -0.43
N ASP A 694 40.90 -13.44 -1.24
CA ASP A 694 40.59 -14.82 -0.90
C ASP A 694 41.78 -15.53 -0.19
N GLN A 695 41.57 -16.74 0.32
CA GLN A 695 42.62 -17.53 1.00
C GLN A 695 43.78 -17.96 0.10
N LEU A 696 43.63 -17.80 -1.24
CA LEU A 696 44.66 -18.13 -2.23
C LEU A 696 45.44 -16.90 -2.66
N GLY A 697 45.15 -15.72 -2.13
CA GLY A 697 45.79 -14.45 -2.48
C GLY A 697 45.30 -13.80 -3.77
N ARG A 698 44.07 -14.15 -4.24
CA ARG A 698 43.45 -13.47 -5.37
C ARG A 698 42.66 -12.26 -4.87
N VAL A 699 42.79 -11.16 -5.62
CA VAL A 699 42.09 -9.92 -5.33
C VAL A 699 40.72 -9.94 -6.01
N GLN A 700 39.65 -9.79 -5.20
CA GLN A 700 38.27 -9.90 -5.60
C GLN A 700 37.60 -8.53 -5.75
N PRO A 701 36.53 -8.41 -6.62
CA PRO A 701 35.85 -7.16 -6.87
C PRO A 701 35.09 -6.62 -5.64
N ILE A 702 34.95 -5.28 -5.62
CA ILE A 702 34.30 -4.56 -4.54
C ILE A 702 33.24 -3.59 -5.08
N GLY A 703 32.34 -3.13 -4.21
CA GLY A 703 31.35 -2.10 -4.51
C GLY A 703 31.90 -0.68 -4.34
N GLY A 704 31.31 0.29 -5.09
CA GLY A 704 31.63 1.70 -4.97
C GLY A 704 33.03 2.08 -5.42
N VAL A 705 33.56 1.37 -6.40
CA VAL A 705 34.94 1.59 -6.90
C VAL A 705 35.14 3.01 -7.44
N ASN A 706 34.16 3.56 -8.13
CA ASN A 706 34.20 4.91 -8.66
C ASN A 706 34.32 5.95 -7.54
N GLU A 707 33.45 5.87 -6.53
CA GLU A 707 33.42 6.77 -5.37
C GLU A 707 34.76 6.68 -4.60
N LYS A 708 35.29 5.48 -4.42
CA LYS A 708 36.55 5.23 -3.71
C LYS A 708 37.73 5.89 -4.42
N ILE A 709 37.86 5.72 -5.74
CA ILE A 709 38.90 6.36 -6.56
C ILE A 709 38.76 7.88 -6.46
N GLU A 710 37.60 8.41 -6.74
CA GLU A 710 37.31 9.85 -6.75
C GLU A 710 37.55 10.49 -5.38
N GLY A 711 37.23 9.78 -4.29
CA GLY A 711 37.44 10.30 -2.93
C GLY A 711 38.94 10.46 -2.60
N PHE A 712 39.79 9.56 -2.99
CA PHE A 712 41.25 9.71 -2.82
C PHE A 712 41.81 10.72 -3.78
N PHE A 713 41.38 10.71 -5.03
CA PHE A 713 41.76 11.70 -6.05
C PHE A 713 41.50 13.13 -5.58
N ASP A 714 40.34 13.41 -5.02
CA ASP A 714 39.97 14.73 -4.53
C ASP A 714 40.95 15.22 -3.44
N ILE A 715 41.39 14.36 -2.53
CA ILE A 715 42.37 14.69 -1.51
C ILE A 715 43.74 14.96 -2.14
N CYS A 716 44.22 14.10 -3.05
CA CYS A 716 45.47 14.30 -3.76
C CYS A 716 45.45 15.59 -4.57
N LYS A 717 44.38 15.85 -5.32
CA LYS A 717 44.20 17.08 -6.11
C LYS A 717 44.25 18.33 -5.24
N SER A 718 43.64 18.28 -4.05
CA SER A 718 43.65 19.41 -3.11
C SER A 718 45.04 19.74 -2.53
N ARG A 719 45.94 18.77 -2.51
CA ARG A 719 47.34 18.90 -2.04
C ARG A 719 48.33 19.15 -3.16
N GLY A 720 47.90 18.99 -4.40
CA GLY A 720 48.76 19.05 -5.60
C GLY A 720 49.14 17.64 -6.08
N LEU A 721 48.78 17.35 -7.33
CA LEU A 721 49.17 16.09 -8.00
C LEU A 721 50.62 16.11 -8.40
N SER A 722 51.39 15.09 -8.01
CA SER A 722 52.84 14.95 -8.33
C SER A 722 53.11 13.92 -9.44
N GLY A 723 52.09 13.20 -9.91
CA GLY A 723 52.26 12.07 -10.85
C GLY A 723 52.54 10.72 -10.18
N GLU A 724 52.81 10.72 -8.86
CA GLU A 724 53.07 9.49 -8.11
C GLU A 724 51.79 8.93 -7.42
N GLN A 725 50.76 9.75 -7.35
CA GLN A 725 49.53 9.38 -6.66
C GLN A 725 48.70 8.44 -7.53
N GLY A 726 47.99 7.52 -6.84
CA GLY A 726 47.16 6.59 -7.56
C GLY A 726 46.31 5.71 -6.64
N VAL A 727 45.43 4.92 -7.25
CA VAL A 727 44.60 3.94 -6.57
C VAL A 727 44.79 2.56 -7.17
N MET A 728 44.94 1.60 -6.29
CA MET A 728 45.01 0.18 -6.63
C MET A 728 43.64 -0.46 -6.45
N ILE A 729 43.15 -1.09 -7.52
CA ILE A 729 41.79 -1.69 -7.56
C ILE A 729 41.88 -3.14 -8.06
N PRO A 730 40.88 -4.00 -7.75
CA PRO A 730 40.77 -5.30 -8.38
C PRO A 730 40.61 -5.20 -9.90
N ALA A 731 41.36 -5.99 -10.69
CA ALA A 731 41.25 -5.99 -12.15
C ALA A 731 39.82 -6.29 -12.65
N SER A 732 39.06 -7.10 -11.90
CA SER A 732 37.66 -7.41 -12.18
C SER A 732 36.71 -6.20 -12.04
N ASN A 733 37.13 -5.11 -11.40
CA ASN A 733 36.34 -3.87 -11.29
C ASN A 733 36.50 -2.93 -12.50
N ILE A 734 37.36 -3.21 -13.47
CA ILE A 734 37.53 -2.35 -14.66
C ILE A 734 36.17 -2.12 -15.37
N GLN A 735 35.36 -3.15 -15.50
CA GLN A 735 34.04 -3.05 -16.13
C GLN A 735 33.04 -2.15 -15.37
N HIS A 736 33.30 -1.81 -14.12
CA HIS A 736 32.46 -0.96 -13.29
C HIS A 736 32.84 0.52 -13.33
N LEU A 737 33.94 0.84 -14.02
CA LEU A 737 34.50 2.21 -14.06
C LEU A 737 33.64 3.12 -14.95
N MET A 738 33.20 4.22 -14.37
CA MET A 738 32.54 5.36 -15.01
C MET A 738 32.97 6.64 -14.27
N LEU A 739 34.28 6.91 -14.28
CA LEU A 739 34.87 7.98 -13.48
C LEU A 739 34.49 9.38 -13.99
N ARG A 740 34.64 10.39 -13.12
CA ARG A 740 34.51 11.79 -13.48
C ARG A 740 35.55 12.21 -14.50
N ASN A 741 35.20 13.20 -15.34
CA ASN A 741 36.08 13.70 -16.39
C ASN A 741 37.41 14.18 -15.84
N ASP A 742 37.42 14.91 -14.73
CA ASP A 742 38.63 15.45 -14.14
C ASP A 742 39.63 14.38 -13.64
N VAL A 743 39.12 13.19 -13.28
CA VAL A 743 39.97 12.04 -12.97
C VAL A 743 40.56 11.43 -14.25
N VAL A 744 39.76 11.31 -15.31
CA VAL A 744 40.19 10.80 -16.62
C VAL A 744 41.25 11.71 -17.22
N GLU A 745 41.07 13.02 -17.22
CA GLU A 745 42.00 14.04 -17.66
C GLU A 745 43.33 13.95 -16.87
N ALA A 746 43.28 13.82 -15.55
CA ALA A 746 44.47 13.68 -14.73
C ALA A 746 45.28 12.39 -15.03
N VAL A 747 44.60 11.32 -15.42
CA VAL A 747 45.27 10.09 -15.86
C VAL A 747 45.88 10.27 -17.26
N GLU A 748 45.19 10.96 -18.17
CA GLU A 748 45.71 11.29 -19.50
C GLU A 748 46.97 12.15 -19.41
N ASP A 749 46.98 13.11 -18.48
CA ASP A 749 48.13 13.98 -18.18
C ASP A 749 49.25 13.27 -17.38
N ASN A 750 49.09 11.98 -17.05
CA ASN A 750 49.97 11.21 -16.16
C ASN A 750 50.19 11.83 -14.77
N ALA A 751 49.26 12.63 -14.31
CA ALA A 751 49.22 13.24 -12.98
C ALA A 751 48.65 12.34 -11.90
N PHE A 752 47.90 11.30 -12.29
CA PHE A 752 47.29 10.30 -11.40
C PHE A 752 47.26 8.92 -12.09
N SER A 753 47.30 7.83 -11.31
CA SER A 753 47.37 6.49 -11.87
C SER A 753 46.36 5.52 -11.24
N ILE A 754 45.80 4.61 -12.03
CA ILE A 754 44.92 3.54 -11.54
C ILE A 754 45.56 2.19 -11.90
N TYR A 755 45.80 1.40 -10.87
CA TYR A 755 46.51 0.12 -10.96
C TYR A 755 45.55 -1.04 -10.81
N PRO A 756 45.26 -1.82 -11.86
CA PRO A 756 44.47 -3.04 -11.74
C PRO A 756 45.36 -4.17 -11.20
N VAL A 757 44.87 -4.90 -10.20
CA VAL A 757 45.60 -6.02 -9.60
C VAL A 757 44.71 -7.26 -9.53
N GLU A 758 45.30 -8.43 -9.76
CA GLU A 758 44.65 -9.74 -9.71
C GLU A 758 45.10 -10.55 -8.48
N THR A 759 46.31 -10.30 -8.00
CA THR A 759 46.93 -11.05 -6.89
C THR A 759 47.58 -10.13 -5.87
N VAL A 760 47.75 -10.66 -4.66
CA VAL A 760 48.44 -9.98 -3.56
C VAL A 760 49.90 -9.65 -3.95
N ASP A 761 50.54 -10.55 -4.71
CA ASP A 761 51.94 -10.35 -5.16
C ASP A 761 52.07 -9.14 -6.09
N GLN A 762 51.20 -9.01 -7.08
CA GLN A 762 51.20 -7.83 -7.96
C GLN A 762 51.03 -6.52 -7.17
N GLY A 763 50.12 -6.54 -6.17
CA GLY A 763 49.84 -5.37 -5.35
C GLY A 763 51.04 -4.97 -4.47
N ILE A 764 51.67 -5.91 -3.81
CA ILE A 764 52.81 -5.60 -2.94
C ILE A 764 54.04 -5.10 -3.73
N GLU A 765 54.24 -5.58 -4.98
CA GLU A 765 55.30 -5.07 -5.89
C GLU A 765 55.06 -3.59 -6.21
N ILE A 766 53.80 -3.19 -6.51
CA ILE A 766 53.48 -1.80 -6.80
C ILE A 766 53.76 -0.91 -5.59
N LEU A 767 53.27 -1.37 -4.42
CA LEU A 767 53.35 -0.62 -3.18
C LEU A 767 54.76 -0.43 -2.64
N THR A 768 55.65 -1.40 -2.83
CA THR A 768 57.01 -1.38 -2.30
C THR A 768 58.05 -1.04 -3.34
N GLY A 769 57.78 -1.33 -4.62
CA GLY A 769 58.76 -1.25 -5.70
C GLY A 769 59.73 -2.41 -5.71
N LEU A 770 59.55 -3.43 -4.85
CA LEU A 770 60.39 -4.63 -4.79
C LEU A 770 59.61 -5.82 -5.36
N PRO A 771 60.29 -6.81 -5.98
CA PRO A 771 59.62 -8.00 -6.49
C PRO A 771 58.95 -8.80 -5.34
N ALA A 772 57.77 -9.34 -5.56
CA ALA A 772 57.13 -10.23 -4.61
C ALA A 772 57.91 -11.53 -4.42
N GLY A 773 58.34 -12.14 -5.51
CA GLY A 773 59.08 -13.39 -5.58
C GLY A 773 58.17 -14.60 -5.53
N GLU A 774 58.30 -15.50 -6.49
CA GLU A 774 57.67 -16.79 -6.51
C GLU A 774 58.57 -17.87 -5.87
N PRO A 775 58.04 -18.83 -5.13
CA PRO A 775 58.87 -19.90 -4.57
C PRO A 775 59.38 -20.83 -5.67
N ASP A 776 60.65 -21.32 -5.53
CA ASP A 776 61.22 -22.39 -6.35
C ASP A 776 60.57 -23.75 -6.05
N ASP A 777 60.90 -24.78 -6.78
CA ASP A 777 60.42 -26.16 -6.58
C ASP A 777 60.69 -26.72 -5.15
N ALA A 778 61.64 -26.13 -4.43
CA ALA A 778 61.94 -26.44 -3.04
C ALA A 778 61.21 -25.54 -2.04
N GLY A 779 60.29 -24.66 -2.50
CA GLY A 779 59.53 -23.74 -1.68
C GLY A 779 60.33 -22.52 -1.16
N ARG A 780 61.49 -22.19 -1.74
CA ARG A 780 62.34 -21.08 -1.31
C ARG A 780 62.11 -19.86 -2.19
N TYR A 781 61.92 -18.72 -1.53
CA TYR A 781 61.73 -17.43 -2.20
C TYR A 781 63.08 -16.80 -2.58
N PRO A 782 63.17 -16.03 -3.69
CA PRO A 782 64.37 -15.23 -4.04
C PRO A 782 64.72 -14.26 -2.90
N ALA A 783 66.00 -14.20 -2.53
CA ALA A 783 66.49 -13.50 -1.33
C ALA A 783 66.08 -11.99 -1.26
N ASP A 784 66.04 -11.31 -2.43
CA ASP A 784 65.68 -9.89 -2.49
C ASP A 784 64.18 -9.61 -2.63
N SER A 785 63.34 -10.63 -2.47
CA SER A 785 61.91 -10.51 -2.62
C SER A 785 61.19 -10.22 -1.32
N ILE A 786 59.96 -9.62 -1.41
CA ILE A 786 59.11 -9.34 -0.25
C ILE A 786 58.71 -10.64 0.43
N ASN A 787 58.33 -11.67 -0.31
CA ASN A 787 57.90 -12.97 0.23
C ASN A 787 59.04 -13.67 1.01
N ALA A 788 60.31 -13.54 0.56
CA ALA A 788 61.44 -14.00 1.34
C ALA A 788 61.57 -13.28 2.66
N ARG A 789 61.45 -11.95 2.66
CA ARG A 789 61.56 -11.14 3.90
C ARG A 789 60.39 -11.43 4.88
N VAL A 790 59.18 -11.64 4.35
CA VAL A 790 58.03 -12.07 5.19
C VAL A 790 58.31 -13.44 5.82
N PHE A 791 58.77 -14.40 5.00
CA PHE A 791 59.11 -15.74 5.48
C PHE A 791 60.21 -15.72 6.55
N GLU A 792 61.30 -14.95 6.31
CA GLU A 792 62.40 -14.78 7.26
C GLU A 792 61.94 -14.09 8.56
N GLY A 793 61.10 -13.03 8.44
CA GLY A 793 60.54 -12.32 9.61
C GLY A 793 59.73 -13.23 10.52
N LEU A 794 58.86 -14.06 9.91
CA LEU A 794 58.07 -15.05 10.65
C LEU A 794 58.90 -16.15 11.27
N ALA A 795 59.95 -16.63 10.55
CA ALA A 795 60.87 -17.61 11.03
C ALA A 795 61.72 -17.09 12.23
N GLU A 796 62.15 -15.82 12.17
CA GLU A 796 62.84 -15.17 13.29
C GLU A 796 61.94 -15.01 14.51
N LEU A 797 60.69 -14.61 14.36
CA LEU A 797 59.70 -14.56 15.45
C LEU A 797 59.52 -15.96 16.06
N ALA A 798 59.44 -17.00 15.24
CA ALA A 798 59.34 -18.39 15.78
C ALA A 798 60.59 -18.81 16.56
N ARG A 799 61.80 -18.46 16.08
CA ARG A 799 63.06 -18.71 16.77
C ARG A 799 63.10 -18.00 18.14
N ARG A 800 62.77 -16.69 18.17
CA ARG A 800 62.71 -15.88 19.40
C ARG A 800 61.73 -16.46 20.40
N ARG A 801 60.55 -16.87 19.96
CA ARG A 801 59.56 -17.53 20.85
C ARG A 801 60.07 -18.82 21.44
N LYS A 802 60.73 -19.68 20.64
CA LYS A 802 61.34 -20.92 21.09
C LYS A 802 62.42 -20.66 22.12
N ALA A 803 63.31 -19.68 21.90
CA ALA A 803 64.36 -19.29 22.84
C ALA A 803 63.79 -18.79 24.15
N PHE A 804 62.76 -17.95 24.13
CA PHE A 804 62.10 -17.42 25.30
C PHE A 804 61.40 -18.51 26.11
N SER A 805 60.71 -19.47 25.45
CA SER A 805 60.08 -20.61 26.17
C SER A 805 61.09 -21.61 26.74
N GLY A 806 62.26 -21.75 26.09
CA GLY A 806 63.38 -22.60 26.58
C GLY A 806 64.11 -22.03 27.82
N SER A 807 64.27 -20.71 27.89
CA SER A 807 64.88 -20.05 29.07
C SER A 807 64.03 -20.04 30.30
N GLY A 808 62.66 -20.03 30.17
CA GLY A 808 61.77 -20.14 31.29
C GLY A 808 61.76 -21.52 31.97
N THR A 809 62.10 -22.58 31.23
CA THR A 809 62.18 -23.94 31.75
C THR A 809 63.49 -24.20 32.57
N GLN A 810 64.58 -23.44 32.30
CA GLN A 810 65.80 -23.48 33.06
C GLN A 810 65.74 -22.68 34.39
N ALA A 811 65.05 -21.55 34.40
CA ALA A 811 64.87 -20.74 35.63
C ALA A 811 63.85 -21.34 36.63
N MET A 812 63.06 -22.33 36.26
CA MET A 812 62.22 -23.13 37.15
C MET A 812 62.90 -24.42 37.71
N LYS A 813 64.11 -24.68 37.20
CA LYS A 813 64.91 -25.84 37.69
C LYS A 813 66.06 -25.46 38.60
N GLU A 814 66.35 -24.17 38.80
CA GLU A 814 67.18 -23.63 39.88
C GLU A 814 66.29 -23.04 41.00
#